data_4be99e951f262c7a5cf27cbc47432c68
#
_entry.id   4be99e951f262c7a5cf27cbc47432c68
#
_cell.length_a   1.000
_cell.length_b   1.000
_cell.length_c   1.000
_cell.angle_alpha   90.00
_cell.angle_beta   90.00
_cell.angle_gamma   90.00
#
_symmetry.space_group_name_H-M   'P 1'
#
loop_
_entity.id
_entity.type
_entity.pdbx_description
1 polymer ?
#
loop_
_entity_poly.entity_id
_entity_poly.type
_entity_poly.pdbx_seq_one_letter_code
_entity_poly.pdbx_strand_id
1 'polypeptide(L)'
;MAKDQIIVRGARSHNLKNIDVTIPRDQLVVITGLSGSGKSSLAFDTLYAEGQRRYVESLSAYARQFLGQMDKPDVDSIDGLSPAIEKEKKTTSRNPRSTVGTVTEINDYLRLLYARVGKPYCPNDGTLIESQSIEQMVNRVMELPERTKIQILAPIVKGKKGEHKKVFESIQKDGYIRIRVDGEMMETTDEISLEKNKKHSIEIVVDRIIVSDKSRSRLFDSLEAALRLAEGYAIADVIGQEEILFSEHYACPHCGFTIGELEPRLFSFNAPFGACPECDGLGMKLEVDIDLVIPDKAKTLNEGALAPWNPISSNYYPEMLRQFCEQFKVPMDLPFEKLTQSQKNLVLYGSGDATFHFHYENEFGGVRDVDVPFEGVIVNVKRRYHETNSDYTREQMRQYMTELSCKACHGHRLNEQALAVKVKHKHISEVLELSVDEEIEFFKDLTLSPQDEQIAAPILKEVQSRLTFLKNVGLQYLNLSRAAGTLSGGEAQRIRLATQIGSNLSGVLYILDEPSIGLHQRDNDRLIQSLQNMRDLGNTLIVVEHDEDTMRAADYLIDIGPGAGEFGGQIIAAGTPKEVEKNPNSLTGQYLSGKKSIAVPTERRTEDKGWIHLKGASENNLKSVNVDIPLGRLVAVTGVSGSGKSSLVNGVLKKALAREISKSKEKPGAFKSIEGYEGLDKIIDIDQSPIGRTPRSNPATYTSVFDDIRDLFATTNEAKLRGYKKGRFSFNVKGGRCEACKGDGILKIEMHFLPDVYVPCEICHGSRYNSETLEVKYKGKSIAEILEMTVDDAVEFFQAVPKIKRKLQTIKDVGLGYVTLGQSATTLSGGEAQRMKLASELQRVSTGNTFYVLDEPTTGLHTDDIARLLEVLNRLVESGNTVLVIEHNLDVIKTADYIIDMGPEGGSGGGLVVATGTPEEVAQVEGSFTGQYLKKVLKQ
;
A
#
# COMPACT_ATOMS: atom_id res chain seq x y z
N MET A 1 -4.61 -44.50 -10.70
CA MET A 1 -4.50 -44.24 -9.24
C MET A 1 -3.80 -42.90 -9.08
N ALA A 2 -4.38 -41.96 -8.37
CA ALA A 2 -3.68 -40.73 -8.00
C ALA A 2 -2.44 -41.13 -7.17
N LYS A 3 -1.27 -40.61 -7.50
CA LYS A 3 -0.05 -40.89 -6.72
C LYS A 3 -0.21 -40.15 -5.38
N ASP A 4 -0.03 -40.86 -4.28
CA ASP A 4 -0.14 -40.31 -2.91
C ASP A 4 1.05 -39.42 -2.50
N GLN A 5 1.98 -39.22 -3.44
CA GLN A 5 3.24 -38.48 -3.20
C GLN A 5 3.65 -37.66 -4.42
N ILE A 6 4.29 -36.52 -4.19
CA ILE A 6 5.03 -35.75 -5.16
C ILE A 6 6.50 -36.19 -5.06
N ILE A 7 7.07 -36.66 -6.16
CA ILE A 7 8.45 -37.14 -6.21
C ILE A 7 9.26 -36.21 -7.10
N VAL A 8 10.20 -35.50 -6.52
CA VAL A 8 11.18 -34.63 -7.19
C VAL A 8 12.48 -35.39 -7.31
N ARG A 9 13.07 -35.39 -8.51
CA ARG A 9 14.39 -36.04 -8.77
C ARG A 9 15.32 -35.04 -9.46
N GLY A 10 16.51 -34.92 -8.92
CA GLY A 10 17.59 -34.18 -9.54
C GLY A 10 17.34 -32.67 -9.60
N ALA A 11 16.80 -32.07 -8.54
CA ALA A 11 16.59 -30.61 -8.51
C ALA A 11 17.91 -29.88 -8.31
N ARG A 12 18.21 -28.92 -9.24
CA ARG A 12 19.46 -28.17 -9.29
C ARG A 12 19.26 -26.64 -9.41
N SER A 13 18.02 -26.18 -9.23
CA SER A 13 17.72 -24.74 -9.31
C SER A 13 18.53 -23.96 -8.28
N HIS A 14 19.22 -22.89 -8.69
CA HIS A 14 20.09 -22.05 -7.88
C HIS A 14 21.15 -22.81 -7.11
N ASN A 15 21.06 -22.87 -5.78
CA ASN A 15 22.04 -23.56 -4.92
C ASN A 15 21.69 -25.00 -4.58
N LEU A 16 20.61 -25.57 -5.11
CA LEU A 16 20.23 -26.97 -4.86
C LEU A 16 21.25 -27.94 -5.47
N LYS A 17 21.68 -28.92 -4.70
CA LYS A 17 22.76 -29.84 -5.04
C LYS A 17 22.25 -31.16 -5.59
N ASN A 18 21.50 -31.13 -6.70
CA ASN A 18 20.97 -32.32 -7.36
C ASN A 18 20.19 -33.21 -6.37
N ILE A 19 19.23 -32.59 -5.70
CA ILE A 19 18.49 -33.25 -4.60
C ILE A 19 17.30 -34.04 -5.10
N ASP A 20 17.05 -35.17 -4.44
CA ASP A 20 15.83 -35.96 -4.56
C ASP A 20 15.00 -35.78 -3.28
N VAL A 21 13.71 -35.54 -3.44
CA VAL A 21 12.78 -35.42 -2.30
C VAL A 21 11.42 -35.98 -2.61
N THR A 22 10.84 -36.69 -1.65
CA THR A 22 9.48 -37.22 -1.70
C THR A 22 8.61 -36.43 -0.72
N ILE A 23 7.52 -35.86 -1.21
CA ILE A 23 6.61 -34.99 -0.46
C ILE A 23 5.25 -35.69 -0.43
N PRO A 24 4.68 -35.96 0.74
CA PRO A 24 3.35 -36.56 0.84
C PRO A 24 2.27 -35.58 0.34
N ARG A 25 1.21 -36.11 -0.29
CA ARG A 25 0.05 -35.33 -0.71
C ARG A 25 -0.99 -35.25 0.39
N ASP A 26 -1.89 -34.27 0.26
CA ASP A 26 -3.03 -34.05 1.17
C ASP A 26 -2.58 -33.88 2.63
N GLN A 27 -1.41 -33.26 2.79
CA GLN A 27 -0.77 -32.96 4.08
C GLN A 27 -0.26 -31.52 4.13
N LEU A 28 -0.07 -31.05 5.35
CA LEU A 28 0.65 -29.80 5.66
C LEU A 28 2.14 -30.10 5.75
N VAL A 29 2.88 -29.72 4.73
CA VAL A 29 4.34 -29.92 4.61
C VAL A 29 5.04 -28.60 4.85
N VAL A 30 5.97 -28.57 5.81
CA VAL A 30 6.78 -27.37 6.06
C VAL A 30 8.21 -27.59 5.56
N ILE A 31 8.71 -26.62 4.77
CA ILE A 31 10.10 -26.56 4.33
C ILE A 31 10.82 -25.50 5.18
N THR A 32 11.86 -25.92 5.90
CA THR A 32 12.61 -25.07 6.83
C THR A 32 14.12 -25.16 6.60
N GLY A 33 14.90 -24.40 7.36
CA GLY A 33 16.38 -24.33 7.29
C GLY A 33 16.89 -22.89 7.36
N LEU A 34 18.19 -22.70 7.39
CA LEU A 34 18.84 -21.37 7.45
C LEU A 34 18.41 -20.45 6.30
N SER A 35 18.52 -19.14 6.52
CA SER A 35 18.36 -18.15 5.44
C SER A 35 19.39 -18.42 4.34
N GLY A 36 18.93 -18.44 3.06
CA GLY A 36 19.80 -18.76 1.92
C GLY A 36 20.15 -20.26 1.76
N SER A 37 19.50 -21.18 2.50
CA SER A 37 19.78 -22.64 2.39
C SER A 37 19.20 -23.30 1.14
N GLY A 38 18.28 -22.65 0.39
CA GLY A 38 17.66 -23.21 -0.81
C GLY A 38 16.18 -23.58 -0.67
N LYS A 39 15.52 -23.19 0.43
CA LYS A 39 14.09 -23.43 0.67
C LYS A 39 13.20 -22.91 -0.46
N SER A 40 13.36 -21.63 -0.77
CA SER A 40 12.59 -20.97 -1.83
C SER A 40 12.91 -21.55 -3.21
N SER A 41 14.16 -21.95 -3.45
CA SER A 41 14.57 -22.62 -4.69
C SER A 41 13.85 -23.95 -4.90
N LEU A 42 13.61 -24.73 -3.83
CA LEU A 42 12.82 -25.97 -3.94
C LEU A 42 11.33 -25.66 -4.07
N ALA A 43 10.78 -24.78 -3.21
CA ALA A 43 9.33 -24.53 -3.16
C ALA A 43 8.84 -23.77 -4.38
N PHE A 44 9.50 -22.68 -4.76
CA PHE A 44 9.03 -21.75 -5.78
C PHE A 44 9.70 -21.99 -7.13
N ASP A 45 11.03 -21.97 -7.19
CA ASP A 45 11.77 -22.07 -8.46
C ASP A 45 11.75 -23.49 -9.05
N THR A 46 11.35 -24.51 -8.27
CA THR A 46 11.24 -25.89 -8.73
C THR A 46 9.80 -26.39 -8.75
N LEU A 47 9.15 -26.53 -7.61
CA LEU A 47 7.81 -27.14 -7.52
C LEU A 47 6.73 -26.26 -8.14
N TYR A 48 6.67 -25.00 -7.74
CA TYR A 48 5.66 -24.09 -8.27
C TYR A 48 5.89 -23.80 -9.76
N ALA A 49 7.12 -23.48 -10.15
CA ALA A 49 7.46 -23.15 -11.54
C ALA A 49 7.05 -24.30 -12.49
N GLU A 50 7.31 -25.55 -12.10
CA GLU A 50 6.89 -26.71 -12.91
C GLU A 50 5.37 -26.91 -12.90
N GLY A 51 4.71 -26.72 -11.74
CA GLY A 51 3.25 -26.82 -11.64
C GLY A 51 2.53 -25.80 -12.49
N GLN A 52 3.00 -24.55 -12.48
CA GLN A 52 2.45 -23.47 -13.29
C GLN A 52 2.76 -23.69 -14.79
N ARG A 53 3.98 -24.11 -15.13
CA ARG A 53 4.35 -24.45 -16.51
C ARG A 53 3.40 -25.48 -17.09
N ARG A 54 3.14 -26.59 -16.38
CA ARG A 54 2.19 -27.64 -16.82
C ARG A 54 0.77 -27.12 -16.93
N TYR A 55 0.34 -26.26 -16.03
CA TYR A 55 -0.98 -25.64 -16.11
C TYR A 55 -1.10 -24.76 -17.36
N VAL A 56 -0.13 -23.88 -17.61
CA VAL A 56 -0.10 -23.02 -18.81
C VAL A 56 -0.05 -23.85 -20.09
N GLU A 57 0.72 -24.95 -20.12
CA GLU A 57 0.77 -25.86 -21.27
C GLU A 57 -0.56 -26.56 -21.55
N SER A 58 -1.38 -26.78 -20.53
CA SER A 58 -2.73 -27.37 -20.68
C SER A 58 -3.75 -26.40 -21.28
N LEU A 59 -3.47 -25.10 -21.32
CA LEU A 59 -4.36 -24.08 -21.84
C LEU A 59 -4.33 -24.02 -23.38
N SER A 60 -5.34 -23.38 -23.98
CA SER A 60 -5.40 -23.14 -25.42
C SER A 60 -4.18 -22.34 -25.92
N ALA A 61 -3.81 -22.55 -27.20
CA ALA A 61 -2.69 -21.83 -27.84
C ALA A 61 -2.87 -20.30 -27.76
N TYR A 62 -4.10 -19.80 -27.81
CA TYR A 62 -4.45 -18.40 -27.65
C TYR A 62 -4.15 -17.90 -26.24
N ALA A 63 -4.57 -18.61 -25.19
CA ALA A 63 -4.30 -18.22 -23.82
C ALA A 63 -2.79 -18.24 -23.49
N ARG A 64 -2.03 -19.19 -24.07
CA ARG A 64 -0.57 -19.27 -23.91
C ARG A 64 0.18 -18.06 -24.48
N GLN A 65 -0.32 -17.43 -25.55
CA GLN A 65 0.28 -16.20 -26.10
C GLN A 65 0.24 -15.03 -25.12
N PHE A 66 -0.77 -14.97 -24.26
CA PHE A 66 -0.91 -13.90 -23.27
C PHE A 66 -0.14 -14.16 -21.96
N LEU A 67 0.05 -15.44 -21.60
CA LEU A 67 0.70 -15.80 -20.34
C LEU A 67 2.22 -15.95 -20.45
N GLY A 68 2.76 -15.92 -21.67
CA GLY A 68 4.19 -16.11 -21.96
C GLY A 68 4.65 -17.57 -21.82
N GLN A 69 5.83 -17.88 -22.37
CA GLN A 69 6.53 -19.14 -22.13
C GLN A 69 7.26 -19.05 -20.78
N MET A 70 7.02 -20.02 -19.92
CA MET A 70 7.75 -20.17 -18.67
C MET A 70 8.96 -21.07 -18.88
N ASP A 71 10.09 -20.68 -18.32
CA ASP A 71 11.31 -21.48 -18.35
C ASP A 71 11.07 -22.78 -17.55
N LYS A 72 11.60 -23.89 -18.10
CA LYS A 72 11.58 -25.16 -17.40
C LYS A 72 12.58 -25.11 -16.25
N PRO A 73 12.17 -25.41 -15.01
CA PRO A 73 13.11 -25.50 -13.88
C PRO A 73 14.18 -26.56 -14.15
N ASP A 74 15.36 -26.37 -13.58
CA ASP A 74 16.47 -27.33 -13.66
C ASP A 74 16.21 -28.51 -12.73
N VAL A 75 15.51 -29.49 -13.25
CA VAL A 75 15.09 -30.70 -12.55
C VAL A 75 14.96 -31.86 -13.54
N ASP A 76 15.35 -33.07 -13.12
CA ASP A 76 15.25 -34.24 -14.01
C ASP A 76 13.77 -34.62 -14.22
N SER A 77 13.01 -34.79 -13.14
CA SER A 77 11.58 -35.06 -13.19
C SER A 77 10.84 -34.65 -11.93
N ILE A 78 9.56 -34.30 -12.07
CA ILE A 78 8.61 -34.18 -10.95
C ILE A 78 7.36 -35.00 -11.30
N ASP A 79 7.07 -35.99 -10.48
CA ASP A 79 5.91 -36.84 -10.57
C ASP A 79 4.86 -36.50 -9.51
N GLY A 80 3.57 -36.72 -9.80
CA GLY A 80 2.47 -36.57 -8.84
C GLY A 80 2.08 -35.11 -8.53
N LEU A 81 2.57 -34.14 -9.30
CA LEU A 81 2.30 -32.72 -9.08
C LEU A 81 0.84 -32.39 -9.47
N SER A 82 0.09 -31.76 -8.58
CA SER A 82 -1.23 -31.17 -8.82
C SER A 82 -1.10 -29.78 -9.44
N PRO A 83 -2.18 -29.18 -9.99
CA PRO A 83 -2.18 -27.78 -10.34
C PRO A 83 -1.73 -26.94 -9.15
N ALA A 84 -0.70 -26.13 -9.36
CA ALA A 84 -0.10 -25.34 -8.30
C ALA A 84 -0.64 -23.91 -8.32
N ILE A 85 -0.97 -23.39 -7.14
CA ILE A 85 -1.36 -22.01 -6.92
C ILE A 85 -0.32 -21.37 -6.01
N GLU A 86 0.33 -20.32 -6.53
CA GLU A 86 1.26 -19.50 -5.76
C GLU A 86 0.82 -18.04 -5.75
N LYS A 87 1.29 -17.32 -4.77
CA LYS A 87 1.44 -15.87 -4.90
C LYS A 87 2.84 -15.44 -4.52
N GLU A 88 3.51 -14.90 -5.56
CA GLU A 88 4.83 -14.27 -5.42
C GLU A 88 4.88 -13.21 -4.31
N LYS A 89 6.05 -13.05 -3.75
CA LYS A 89 6.52 -11.89 -2.94
C LYS A 89 6.44 -10.55 -3.69
N LYS A 90 5.45 -10.33 -4.58
CA LYS A 90 5.31 -9.00 -5.19
C LYS A 90 4.98 -8.01 -4.09
N THR A 91 5.81 -7.00 -3.98
CA THR A 91 5.62 -5.79 -3.19
C THR A 91 4.16 -5.35 -3.22
N THR A 92 3.63 -4.91 -2.08
CA THR A 92 2.29 -4.31 -1.97
C THR A 92 1.98 -3.44 -3.19
N SER A 93 0.82 -3.64 -3.79
CA SER A 93 0.40 -2.85 -4.95
C SER A 93 0.53 -1.36 -4.63
N ARG A 94 1.37 -0.65 -5.37
CA ARG A 94 1.51 0.81 -5.24
C ARG A 94 0.41 1.57 -5.95
N ASN A 95 -0.56 0.87 -6.54
CA ASN A 95 -1.69 1.51 -7.18
C ASN A 95 -2.62 2.12 -6.10
N PRO A 96 -2.79 3.45 -6.04
CA PRO A 96 -3.61 4.11 -5.03
C PRO A 96 -5.10 3.75 -5.12
N ARG A 97 -5.53 3.13 -6.22
CA ARG A 97 -6.89 2.64 -6.43
C ARG A 97 -7.13 1.23 -5.90
N SER A 98 -6.06 0.49 -5.54
CA SER A 98 -6.21 -0.83 -4.91
C SER A 98 -6.55 -0.68 -3.43
N THR A 99 -7.63 -1.31 -2.99
CA THR A 99 -8.06 -1.38 -1.59
C THR A 99 -8.16 -2.83 -1.12
N VAL A 100 -8.26 -3.06 0.19
CA VAL A 100 -8.53 -4.40 0.74
C VAL A 100 -9.77 -5.01 0.07
N GLY A 101 -10.87 -4.24 -0.03
CA GLY A 101 -12.11 -4.71 -0.66
C GLY A 101 -11.97 -5.09 -2.13
N THR A 102 -11.12 -4.40 -2.91
CA THR A 102 -10.89 -4.76 -4.33
C THR A 102 -9.96 -5.95 -4.48
N VAL A 103 -8.96 -6.10 -3.61
CA VAL A 103 -8.03 -7.24 -3.64
C VAL A 103 -8.72 -8.54 -3.21
N THR A 104 -9.67 -8.46 -2.27
CA THR A 104 -10.46 -9.61 -1.79
C THR A 104 -11.70 -9.89 -2.65
N GLU A 105 -11.96 -9.07 -3.66
CA GLU A 105 -13.15 -9.11 -4.52
C GLU A 105 -14.47 -8.87 -3.76
N ILE A 106 -14.44 -8.62 -2.45
CA ILE A 106 -15.65 -8.35 -1.65
C ILE A 106 -16.37 -7.11 -2.18
N ASN A 107 -15.61 -6.10 -2.63
CA ASN A 107 -16.18 -4.88 -3.21
C ASN A 107 -17.08 -5.16 -4.43
N ASP A 108 -16.77 -6.15 -5.25
CA ASP A 108 -17.58 -6.49 -6.42
C ASP A 108 -18.93 -7.11 -6.03
N TYR A 109 -18.94 -7.93 -4.99
CA TYR A 109 -20.20 -8.46 -4.43
C TYR A 109 -21.02 -7.36 -3.75
N LEU A 110 -20.38 -6.42 -3.04
CA LEU A 110 -21.09 -5.29 -2.43
C LEU A 110 -21.70 -4.37 -3.49
N ARG A 111 -20.98 -4.09 -4.57
CA ARG A 111 -21.51 -3.33 -5.71
C ARG A 111 -22.75 -3.99 -6.31
N LEU A 112 -22.72 -5.32 -6.44
CA LEU A 112 -23.88 -6.08 -6.90
C LEU A 112 -25.03 -6.02 -5.91
N LEU A 113 -24.76 -6.15 -4.61
CA LEU A 113 -25.76 -6.04 -3.55
C LEU A 113 -26.46 -4.66 -3.59
N TYR A 114 -25.68 -3.58 -3.61
CA TYR A 114 -26.21 -2.22 -3.65
C TYR A 114 -27.00 -1.92 -4.93
N ALA A 115 -26.60 -2.47 -6.05
CA ALA A 115 -27.33 -2.35 -7.31
C ALA A 115 -28.67 -3.08 -7.33
N ARG A 116 -28.82 -4.16 -6.52
CA ARG A 116 -30.02 -5.02 -6.56
C ARG A 116 -31.02 -4.75 -5.44
N VAL A 117 -30.53 -4.47 -4.23
CA VAL A 117 -31.38 -4.27 -3.04
C VAL A 117 -31.21 -2.89 -2.40
N GLY A 118 -30.29 -2.08 -2.91
CA GLY A 118 -30.09 -0.72 -2.42
C GLY A 118 -31.26 0.19 -2.71
N LYS A 119 -31.61 1.03 -1.74
CA LYS A 119 -32.67 2.02 -1.85
C LYS A 119 -32.08 3.41 -1.95
N PRO A 120 -32.40 4.17 -3.01
CA PRO A 120 -31.89 5.54 -3.17
C PRO A 120 -32.66 6.53 -2.30
N TYR A 121 -31.92 7.43 -1.67
CA TYR A 121 -32.46 8.53 -0.86
C TYR A 121 -31.94 9.86 -1.38
N CYS A 122 -32.79 10.88 -1.34
CA CYS A 122 -32.38 12.22 -1.73
C CYS A 122 -31.30 12.76 -0.77
N PRO A 123 -30.16 13.24 -1.26
CA PRO A 123 -29.11 13.78 -0.41
C PRO A 123 -29.52 15.10 0.27
N ASN A 124 -30.49 15.84 -0.30
CA ASN A 124 -30.90 17.16 0.18
C ASN A 124 -31.94 17.10 1.30
N ASP A 125 -32.90 16.17 1.20
CA ASP A 125 -34.05 16.10 2.14
C ASP A 125 -34.26 14.70 2.77
N GLY A 126 -33.48 13.71 2.35
CA GLY A 126 -33.58 12.35 2.89
C GLY A 126 -34.79 11.54 2.40
N THR A 127 -35.57 12.05 1.45
CA THR A 127 -36.74 11.34 0.92
C THR A 127 -36.32 10.10 0.16
N LEU A 128 -37.02 8.98 0.35
CA LEU A 128 -36.88 7.77 -0.45
C LEU A 128 -37.25 8.06 -1.90
N ILE A 129 -36.37 7.75 -2.82
CA ILE A 129 -36.56 7.95 -4.27
C ILE A 129 -36.97 6.62 -4.88
N GLU A 130 -38.15 6.58 -5.50
CA GLU A 130 -38.68 5.39 -6.16
C GLU A 130 -38.85 5.68 -7.66
N SER A 131 -38.60 4.69 -8.51
CA SER A 131 -39.08 4.72 -9.88
C SER A 131 -40.54 4.32 -9.89
N GLN A 132 -41.34 5.01 -10.66
CA GLN A 132 -42.78 4.76 -10.75
C GLN A 132 -43.10 4.01 -12.05
N SER A 133 -43.82 2.91 -11.96
CA SER A 133 -44.43 2.32 -13.14
C SER A 133 -45.60 3.19 -13.64
N ILE A 134 -45.90 3.10 -14.93
CA ILE A 134 -47.05 3.84 -15.53
C ILE A 134 -48.35 3.52 -14.76
N GLU A 135 -48.53 2.26 -14.34
CA GLU A 135 -49.70 1.85 -13.56
C GLU A 135 -49.75 2.55 -12.21
N GLN A 136 -48.64 2.73 -11.51
CA GLN A 136 -48.57 3.46 -10.25
C GLN A 136 -48.86 4.94 -10.49
N MET A 137 -48.33 5.54 -11.57
CA MET A 137 -48.63 6.92 -11.93
C MET A 137 -50.13 7.11 -12.20
N VAL A 138 -50.72 6.19 -12.97
CA VAL A 138 -52.15 6.18 -13.24
C VAL A 138 -52.98 6.08 -11.93
N ASN A 139 -52.63 5.13 -11.03
CA ASN A 139 -53.29 4.98 -9.79
C ASN A 139 -53.26 6.24 -8.95
N ARG A 140 -52.12 6.90 -8.86
CA ARG A 140 -51.93 8.14 -8.09
C ARG A 140 -52.75 9.30 -8.64
N VAL A 141 -52.96 9.38 -9.97
CA VAL A 141 -53.81 10.37 -10.60
C VAL A 141 -55.30 10.01 -10.35
N MET A 142 -55.62 8.70 -10.36
CA MET A 142 -57.01 8.26 -10.10
C MET A 142 -57.45 8.39 -8.64
N GLU A 143 -56.52 8.60 -7.69
CA GLU A 143 -56.83 8.95 -6.29
C GLU A 143 -57.36 10.41 -6.13
N LEU A 144 -57.18 11.24 -7.16
CA LEU A 144 -57.72 12.61 -7.16
C LEU A 144 -59.28 12.57 -7.17
N PRO A 145 -59.95 13.58 -6.60
CA PRO A 145 -61.40 13.66 -6.63
C PRO A 145 -62.00 13.50 -8.01
N GLU A 146 -63.14 12.81 -8.11
CA GLU A 146 -63.85 12.60 -9.37
C GLU A 146 -64.23 13.98 -10.02
N ARG A 147 -64.07 14.11 -11.35
CA ARG A 147 -64.21 15.33 -12.14
C ARG A 147 -63.06 16.35 -12.01
N THR A 148 -61.95 16.01 -11.37
CA THR A 148 -60.75 16.87 -11.38
C THR A 148 -60.27 17.02 -12.84
N LYS A 149 -59.97 18.25 -13.24
CA LYS A 149 -59.36 18.52 -14.57
C LYS A 149 -57.88 18.50 -14.46
N ILE A 150 -57.25 17.69 -15.30
CA ILE A 150 -55.78 17.56 -15.38
C ILE A 150 -55.26 17.74 -16.79
N GLN A 151 -54.01 18.14 -16.90
CA GLN A 151 -53.26 18.13 -18.16
C GLN A 151 -52.03 17.25 -17.99
N ILE A 152 -51.77 16.37 -18.97
CA ILE A 152 -50.55 15.57 -18.99
C ILE A 152 -49.54 16.29 -19.88
N LEU A 153 -48.40 16.62 -19.29
CA LEU A 153 -47.35 17.38 -19.94
C LEU A 153 -46.08 16.52 -20.06
N ALA A 154 -45.37 16.66 -21.20
CA ALA A 154 -44.06 16.10 -21.44
C ALA A 154 -42.98 17.17 -21.37
N PRO A 155 -42.12 17.20 -20.34
CA PRO A 155 -41.08 18.24 -20.18
C PRO A 155 -39.87 17.95 -21.10
N ILE A 156 -39.84 18.55 -22.30
CA ILE A 156 -38.79 18.32 -23.32
C ILE A 156 -37.53 19.14 -23.03
N VAL A 157 -37.67 20.37 -22.52
CA VAL A 157 -36.57 21.24 -22.12
C VAL A 157 -36.79 21.70 -20.70
N LYS A 158 -35.82 21.45 -19.82
CA LYS A 158 -35.92 21.86 -18.43
C LYS A 158 -34.73 22.75 -18.07
N GLY A 159 -34.95 24.04 -17.94
CA GLY A 159 -33.99 25.02 -17.47
C GLY A 159 -32.73 25.19 -18.35
N LYS A 160 -32.79 24.96 -19.65
CA LYS A 160 -31.64 25.07 -20.58
C LYS A 160 -31.63 26.41 -21.31
N LYS A 161 -30.43 26.99 -21.49
CA LYS A 161 -30.26 28.22 -22.27
C LYS A 161 -30.34 27.93 -23.76
N GLY A 162 -30.98 28.83 -24.54
CA GLY A 162 -31.05 28.69 -25.98
C GLY A 162 -32.37 29.20 -26.56
N GLU A 163 -32.42 29.44 -27.85
CA GLU A 163 -33.64 29.81 -28.57
C GLU A 163 -34.55 28.63 -28.89
N HIS A 164 -34.08 27.41 -28.78
CA HIS A 164 -34.75 26.10 -28.93
C HIS A 164 -35.59 25.95 -30.23
N LYS A 165 -35.27 26.68 -31.30
CA LYS A 165 -36.02 26.66 -32.60
C LYS A 165 -36.26 25.27 -33.16
N LYS A 166 -35.23 24.41 -33.15
CA LYS A 166 -35.33 23.04 -33.61
C LYS A 166 -36.31 22.18 -32.78
N VAL A 167 -36.44 22.47 -31.49
CA VAL A 167 -37.37 21.79 -30.60
C VAL A 167 -38.81 22.15 -31.00
N PHE A 168 -39.09 23.41 -31.23
CA PHE A 168 -40.40 23.86 -31.68
C PHE A 168 -40.77 23.27 -33.05
N GLU A 169 -39.83 23.27 -34.00
CA GLU A 169 -40.01 22.64 -35.31
C GLU A 169 -40.34 21.14 -35.22
N SER A 170 -39.67 20.42 -34.30
CA SER A 170 -39.95 19.00 -34.05
C SER A 170 -41.35 18.82 -33.44
N ILE A 171 -41.72 19.59 -32.43
CA ILE A 171 -43.00 19.50 -31.75
C ILE A 171 -44.18 19.77 -32.76
N GLN A 172 -44.01 20.76 -33.64
CA GLN A 172 -44.99 21.11 -34.65
C GLN A 172 -45.12 19.97 -35.70
N LYS A 173 -43.95 19.38 -36.10
CA LYS A 173 -43.95 18.28 -37.08
C LYS A 173 -44.62 17.02 -36.50
N ASP A 174 -44.50 16.77 -35.19
CA ASP A 174 -45.12 15.64 -34.51
C ASP A 174 -46.61 15.85 -34.24
N GLY A 175 -47.17 17.00 -34.63
CA GLY A 175 -48.60 17.27 -34.63
C GLY A 175 -49.18 17.76 -33.27
N TYR A 176 -48.34 18.15 -32.32
CA TYR A 176 -48.82 18.71 -31.05
C TYR A 176 -49.20 20.16 -31.22
N ILE A 177 -50.39 20.52 -30.72
CA ILE A 177 -51.00 21.85 -30.92
C ILE A 177 -50.66 22.83 -29.82
N ARG A 178 -50.38 22.33 -28.60
CA ARG A 178 -50.19 23.16 -27.41
C ARG A 178 -48.93 22.80 -26.65
N ILE A 179 -48.26 23.82 -26.18
CA ILE A 179 -47.06 23.75 -25.34
C ILE A 179 -47.20 24.71 -24.18
N ARG A 180 -46.44 24.43 -23.14
CA ARG A 180 -46.24 25.37 -22.03
C ARG A 180 -44.75 25.81 -22.08
N VAL A 181 -44.49 27.09 -22.15
CA VAL A 181 -43.17 27.70 -22.19
C VAL A 181 -43.02 28.61 -20.99
N ASP A 182 -42.04 28.33 -20.14
CA ASP A 182 -41.76 29.08 -18.89
C ASP A 182 -43.03 29.27 -18.02
N GLY A 183 -43.93 28.30 -18.02
CA GLY A 183 -45.19 28.30 -17.27
C GLY A 183 -46.40 28.90 -18.03
N GLU A 184 -46.19 29.54 -19.17
CA GLU A 184 -47.29 30.13 -19.98
C GLU A 184 -47.71 29.17 -21.08
N MET A 185 -49.03 29.02 -21.27
CA MET A 185 -49.63 28.18 -22.29
C MET A 185 -49.65 28.89 -23.63
N MET A 186 -49.09 28.28 -24.66
CA MET A 186 -48.96 28.82 -26.03
C MET A 186 -49.43 27.77 -27.05
N GLU A 187 -49.82 28.22 -28.25
CA GLU A 187 -50.06 27.31 -29.39
C GLU A 187 -48.77 27.15 -30.20
N THR A 188 -48.52 25.98 -30.73
CA THR A 188 -47.33 25.69 -31.55
C THR A 188 -47.30 26.46 -32.88
N THR A 189 -48.45 27.09 -33.25
CA THR A 189 -48.59 27.96 -34.42
C THR A 189 -48.19 29.43 -34.12
N ASP A 190 -48.01 29.80 -32.86
CA ASP A 190 -47.60 31.12 -32.47
C ASP A 190 -46.11 31.37 -32.79
N GLU A 191 -45.76 32.62 -33.05
CA GLU A 191 -44.35 33.01 -33.28
C GLU A 191 -43.60 33.09 -31.92
N ILE A 192 -42.95 32.01 -31.52
CA ILE A 192 -42.26 31.89 -30.23
C ILE A 192 -40.80 32.29 -30.39
N SER A 193 -40.43 33.41 -29.76
CA SER A 193 -39.05 33.91 -29.72
C SER A 193 -38.50 33.88 -28.28
N LEU A 194 -37.50 33.05 -28.04
CA LEU A 194 -36.86 32.91 -26.73
C LEU A 194 -35.50 33.62 -26.67
N GLU A 195 -35.15 34.14 -25.49
CA GLU A 195 -33.87 34.80 -25.26
C GLU A 195 -32.74 33.79 -25.14
N LYS A 196 -31.73 33.83 -26.00
CA LYS A 196 -30.61 32.89 -26.09
C LYS A 196 -29.84 32.71 -24.78
N ASN A 197 -29.80 33.73 -23.91
CA ASN A 197 -28.97 33.71 -22.71
C ASN A 197 -29.76 33.41 -21.43
N LYS A 198 -31.09 33.27 -21.50
CA LYS A 198 -31.96 32.87 -20.40
C LYS A 198 -32.17 31.35 -20.39
N LYS A 199 -32.48 30.82 -19.24
CA LYS A 199 -32.90 29.43 -19.07
C LYS A 199 -34.37 29.32 -19.35
N HIS A 200 -34.76 28.39 -20.21
CA HIS A 200 -36.16 28.16 -20.60
C HIS A 200 -36.59 26.73 -20.28
N SER A 201 -37.86 26.54 -19.96
CA SER A 201 -38.51 25.25 -19.81
C SER A 201 -39.63 25.14 -20.84
N ILE A 202 -39.65 24.01 -21.56
CA ILE A 202 -40.66 23.77 -22.64
C ILE A 202 -41.28 22.41 -22.40
N GLU A 203 -42.59 22.39 -22.27
CA GLU A 203 -43.36 21.20 -22.05
C GLU A 203 -44.46 21.06 -23.10
N ILE A 204 -44.65 19.84 -23.62
CA ILE A 204 -45.70 19.52 -24.58
C ILE A 204 -46.96 19.14 -23.82
N VAL A 205 -48.12 19.72 -24.15
CA VAL A 205 -49.40 19.27 -23.64
C VAL A 205 -49.84 18.05 -24.45
N VAL A 206 -49.64 16.87 -23.83
CA VAL A 206 -49.99 15.58 -24.48
C VAL A 206 -51.49 15.36 -24.50
N ASP A 207 -52.15 15.58 -23.35
CA ASP A 207 -53.61 15.38 -23.25
C ASP A 207 -54.23 16.23 -22.13
N ARG A 208 -55.57 16.42 -22.22
CA ARG A 208 -56.43 17.06 -21.19
C ARG A 208 -57.53 16.10 -20.77
N ILE A 209 -57.51 15.68 -19.52
CA ILE A 209 -58.32 14.60 -19.02
C ILE A 209 -59.18 15.10 -17.83
N ILE A 210 -60.39 14.61 -17.75
CA ILE A 210 -61.21 14.74 -16.52
C ILE A 210 -61.17 13.39 -15.80
N VAL A 211 -60.71 13.38 -14.58
CA VAL A 211 -60.55 12.15 -13.77
C VAL A 211 -61.94 11.49 -13.59
N SER A 212 -62.02 10.24 -14.05
CA SER A 212 -63.17 9.34 -13.91
C SER A 212 -62.75 7.91 -14.17
N ASP A 213 -63.47 6.92 -13.68
CA ASP A 213 -63.16 5.51 -13.95
C ASP A 213 -63.04 5.17 -15.44
N LYS A 214 -63.83 5.85 -16.27
CA LYS A 214 -63.79 5.66 -17.73
C LYS A 214 -62.56 6.26 -18.42
N SER A 215 -61.85 7.18 -17.76
CA SER A 215 -60.64 7.82 -18.31
C SER A 215 -59.35 7.09 -18.05
N ARG A 216 -59.36 5.97 -17.31
CA ARG A 216 -58.17 5.23 -16.87
C ARG A 216 -57.32 4.77 -18.05
N SER A 217 -57.88 4.15 -19.08
CA SER A 217 -57.13 3.72 -20.26
C SER A 217 -56.53 4.89 -21.03
N ARG A 218 -57.28 5.96 -21.21
CA ARG A 218 -56.80 7.18 -21.89
C ARG A 218 -55.68 7.87 -21.13
N LEU A 219 -55.76 7.85 -19.78
CA LEU A 219 -54.69 8.37 -18.90
C LEU A 219 -53.42 7.56 -19.03
N PHE A 220 -53.56 6.23 -19.10
CA PHE A 220 -52.40 5.34 -19.31
C PHE A 220 -51.69 5.65 -20.63
N ASP A 221 -52.43 5.71 -21.75
CA ASP A 221 -51.88 6.01 -23.06
C ASP A 221 -51.23 7.41 -23.11
N SER A 222 -51.83 8.39 -22.41
CA SER A 222 -51.31 9.76 -22.39
C SER A 222 -50.04 9.88 -21.57
N LEU A 223 -49.96 9.16 -20.42
CA LEU A 223 -48.75 9.10 -19.62
C LEU A 223 -47.63 8.35 -20.36
N GLU A 224 -47.91 7.22 -21.01
CA GLU A 224 -46.94 6.49 -21.80
C GLU A 224 -46.39 7.38 -22.94
N ALA A 225 -47.28 8.13 -23.64
CA ALA A 225 -46.82 9.07 -24.66
C ALA A 225 -45.95 10.19 -24.09
N ALA A 226 -46.30 10.75 -22.93
CA ALA A 226 -45.53 11.79 -22.27
C ALA A 226 -44.16 11.30 -21.85
N LEU A 227 -44.08 10.14 -21.24
CA LEU A 227 -42.82 9.50 -20.80
C LEU A 227 -41.91 9.22 -21.99
N ARG A 228 -42.44 8.71 -23.08
CA ARG A 228 -41.67 8.49 -24.32
C ARG A 228 -41.10 9.77 -24.91
N LEU A 229 -41.90 10.87 -24.93
CA LEU A 229 -41.49 12.17 -25.48
C LEU A 229 -40.42 12.84 -24.61
N ALA A 230 -40.55 12.76 -23.29
CA ALA A 230 -39.66 13.43 -22.35
C ALA A 230 -38.67 12.48 -21.68
N GLU A 231 -38.28 11.40 -22.39
CA GLU A 231 -37.24 10.48 -21.93
C GLU A 231 -37.45 10.02 -20.47
N GLY A 232 -38.68 9.55 -20.17
CA GLY A 232 -39.03 8.97 -18.88
C GLY A 232 -39.57 9.96 -17.82
N TYR A 233 -39.92 11.15 -18.23
CA TYR A 233 -40.60 12.15 -17.37
C TYR A 233 -41.97 12.52 -17.85
N ALA A 234 -42.91 12.72 -16.95
CA ALA A 234 -44.24 13.25 -17.21
C ALA A 234 -44.69 14.15 -16.07
N ILE A 235 -45.54 15.12 -16.34
CA ILE A 235 -46.16 16.00 -15.35
C ILE A 235 -47.67 15.90 -15.50
N ALA A 236 -48.37 15.63 -14.38
CA ALA A 236 -49.80 15.84 -14.29
C ALA A 236 -50.05 17.19 -13.64
N ASP A 237 -50.40 18.18 -14.45
CA ASP A 237 -50.78 19.51 -14.01
C ASP A 237 -52.27 19.47 -13.59
N VAL A 238 -52.53 19.60 -12.30
CA VAL A 238 -53.85 19.59 -11.73
C VAL A 238 -54.35 21.01 -11.65
N ILE A 239 -55.30 21.36 -12.51
CA ILE A 239 -55.79 22.74 -12.63
C ILE A 239 -56.26 23.32 -11.31
N GLY A 240 -55.50 24.28 -10.76
CA GLY A 240 -55.79 24.94 -9.49
C GLY A 240 -55.20 24.28 -8.26
N GLN A 241 -54.31 23.30 -8.43
CA GLN A 241 -53.51 22.63 -7.39
C GLN A 241 -52.06 22.51 -7.80
N GLU A 242 -51.24 21.91 -6.96
CA GLU A 242 -49.84 21.62 -7.24
C GLU A 242 -49.68 20.56 -8.33
N GLU A 243 -48.66 20.69 -9.17
CA GLU A 243 -48.33 19.75 -10.22
C GLU A 243 -47.73 18.45 -9.60
N ILE A 244 -48.06 17.31 -10.22
CA ILE A 244 -47.50 16.00 -9.83
C ILE A 244 -46.46 15.63 -10.88
N LEU A 245 -45.17 15.64 -10.51
CA LEU A 245 -44.10 15.16 -11.34
C LEU A 245 -44.00 13.62 -11.22
N PHE A 246 -44.02 12.97 -12.38
CA PHE A 246 -43.77 11.54 -12.52
C PHE A 246 -42.44 11.26 -13.19
N SER A 247 -41.80 10.15 -12.82
CA SER A 247 -40.59 9.71 -13.46
C SER A 247 -40.48 8.18 -13.47
N GLU A 248 -40.12 7.62 -14.61
CA GLU A 248 -39.71 6.22 -14.70
C GLU A 248 -38.28 6.03 -14.12
N HIS A 249 -37.51 7.10 -14.01
CA HIS A 249 -36.20 7.12 -13.40
C HIS A 249 -36.31 7.44 -11.91
N TYR A 250 -35.27 7.09 -11.15
CA TYR A 250 -35.15 7.48 -9.75
C TYR A 250 -34.96 8.99 -9.63
N ALA A 251 -36.01 9.72 -9.32
CA ALA A 251 -36.00 11.18 -9.17
C ALA A 251 -36.67 11.62 -7.88
N CYS A 252 -36.06 12.57 -7.16
CA CYS A 252 -36.64 13.18 -5.98
C CYS A 252 -37.78 14.11 -6.40
N PRO A 253 -39.00 13.94 -5.83
CA PRO A 253 -40.17 14.77 -6.19
C PRO A 253 -40.01 16.22 -5.73
N HIS A 254 -39.17 16.52 -4.72
CA HIS A 254 -39.06 17.84 -4.11
C HIS A 254 -37.97 18.69 -4.76
N CYS A 255 -36.77 18.15 -4.99
CA CYS A 255 -35.62 18.93 -5.47
C CYS A 255 -35.18 18.58 -6.89
N GLY A 256 -35.75 17.53 -7.49
CA GLY A 256 -35.40 17.08 -8.83
C GLY A 256 -34.04 16.38 -8.92
N PHE A 257 -33.43 15.99 -7.81
CA PHE A 257 -32.23 15.16 -7.82
C PHE A 257 -32.54 13.81 -8.47
N THR A 258 -31.74 13.41 -9.44
CA THR A 258 -31.95 12.20 -10.23
C THR A 258 -30.80 11.24 -10.08
N ILE A 259 -31.11 9.96 -10.02
CA ILE A 259 -30.14 8.86 -10.05
C ILE A 259 -30.41 8.08 -11.33
N GLY A 260 -29.36 7.74 -12.05
CA GLY A 260 -29.45 6.87 -13.23
C GLY A 260 -29.85 5.44 -12.84
N GLU A 261 -29.70 4.52 -13.79
CA GLU A 261 -29.97 3.11 -13.50
C GLU A 261 -29.05 2.59 -12.39
N LEU A 262 -29.63 1.81 -11.46
CA LEU A 262 -28.90 1.18 -10.37
C LEU A 262 -28.12 -0.03 -10.89
N GLU A 263 -26.96 0.22 -11.50
CA GLU A 263 -26.06 -0.80 -12.01
C GLU A 263 -24.80 -0.92 -11.15
N PRO A 264 -24.13 -2.09 -11.11
CA PRO A 264 -22.90 -2.27 -10.34
C PRO A 264 -21.78 -1.27 -10.68
N ARG A 265 -21.75 -0.74 -11.92
CA ARG A 265 -20.78 0.28 -12.35
C ARG A 265 -20.95 1.64 -11.65
N LEU A 266 -22.16 1.96 -11.18
CA LEU A 266 -22.42 3.18 -10.39
C LEU A 266 -21.64 3.17 -9.06
N PHE A 267 -21.41 2.01 -8.48
CA PHE A 267 -20.71 1.83 -7.20
C PHE A 267 -19.22 1.56 -7.36
N SER A 268 -18.67 1.78 -8.56
CA SER A 268 -17.24 1.60 -8.85
C SER A 268 -16.50 2.93 -8.84
N PHE A 269 -15.61 3.12 -7.90
CA PHE A 269 -14.71 4.28 -7.88
C PHE A 269 -13.58 4.19 -8.94
N ASN A 270 -13.43 3.04 -9.62
CA ASN A 270 -12.48 2.85 -10.72
C ASN A 270 -13.09 3.15 -12.10
N ALA A 271 -14.41 3.33 -12.16
CA ALA A 271 -15.11 3.67 -13.37
C ALA A 271 -15.55 5.15 -13.34
N PRO A 272 -15.40 5.91 -14.43
CA PRO A 272 -15.80 7.32 -14.48
C PRO A 272 -17.27 7.58 -14.11
N PHE A 273 -18.12 6.57 -14.30
CA PHE A 273 -19.55 6.66 -14.02
C PHE A 273 -19.88 6.73 -12.52
N GLY A 274 -19.11 6.05 -11.68
CA GLY A 274 -19.31 6.03 -10.22
C GLY A 274 -18.29 6.84 -9.43
N ALA A 275 -17.16 7.14 -10.03
CA ALA A 275 -16.07 7.88 -9.38
C ALA A 275 -16.47 9.32 -9.05
N CYS A 276 -15.97 9.84 -7.93
CA CYS A 276 -16.06 11.27 -7.64
C CYS A 276 -15.31 12.07 -8.70
N PRO A 277 -15.96 13.04 -9.39
CA PRO A 277 -15.35 13.78 -10.49
C PRO A 277 -14.22 14.71 -10.04
N GLU A 278 -14.17 15.06 -8.75
CA GLU A 278 -13.15 15.95 -8.18
C GLU A 278 -11.81 15.25 -7.89
N CYS A 279 -11.83 13.98 -7.50
CA CYS A 279 -10.64 13.21 -7.15
C CYS A 279 -10.44 11.96 -8.03
N ASP A 280 -11.23 11.80 -9.09
CA ASP A 280 -11.18 10.65 -10.00
C ASP A 280 -11.21 9.29 -9.28
N GLY A 281 -11.98 9.20 -8.18
CA GLY A 281 -12.11 7.99 -7.39
C GLY A 281 -10.95 7.69 -6.43
N LEU A 282 -10.01 8.61 -6.24
CA LEU A 282 -8.90 8.43 -5.31
C LEU A 282 -9.28 8.66 -3.84
N GLY A 283 -10.33 9.47 -3.59
CA GLY A 283 -10.76 9.85 -2.25
C GLY A 283 -9.89 10.92 -1.60
N MET A 284 -8.70 11.17 -2.16
CA MET A 284 -7.71 12.12 -1.65
C MET A 284 -7.23 13.02 -2.79
N LYS A 285 -6.80 14.21 -2.45
CA LYS A 285 -6.10 15.13 -3.36
C LYS A 285 -4.76 15.51 -2.77
N LEU A 286 -3.75 15.57 -3.62
CA LEU A 286 -2.45 16.09 -3.24
C LEU A 286 -2.52 17.62 -3.28
N GLU A 287 -2.49 18.25 -2.12
CA GLU A 287 -2.52 19.71 -1.99
C GLU A 287 -1.25 20.23 -1.34
N VAL A 288 -0.91 21.49 -1.65
CA VAL A 288 0.26 22.15 -1.04
C VAL A 288 -0.02 22.45 0.42
N ASP A 289 0.83 21.96 1.30
CA ASP A 289 0.72 22.17 2.75
C ASP A 289 1.48 23.44 3.15
N ILE A 290 0.78 24.38 3.76
CA ILE A 290 1.34 25.67 4.19
C ILE A 290 2.44 25.45 5.23
N ASP A 291 2.30 24.48 6.12
CA ASP A 291 3.31 24.21 7.16
C ASP A 291 4.59 23.60 6.59
N LEU A 292 4.50 22.91 5.44
CA LEU A 292 5.68 22.42 4.71
C LEU A 292 6.32 23.52 3.85
N VAL A 293 5.51 24.46 3.34
CA VAL A 293 6.00 25.62 2.61
C VAL A 293 6.69 26.62 3.55
N ILE A 294 6.16 26.77 4.77
CA ILE A 294 6.67 27.67 5.81
C ILE A 294 6.91 26.85 7.09
N PRO A 295 8.01 26.09 7.13
CA PRO A 295 8.29 25.21 8.26
C PRO A 295 8.64 25.97 9.55
N ASP A 296 9.12 27.20 9.43
CA ASP A 296 9.45 28.06 10.55
C ASP A 296 8.79 29.44 10.35
N LYS A 297 7.68 29.66 11.05
CA LYS A 297 6.90 30.89 10.98
C LYS A 297 7.55 32.09 11.71
N ALA A 298 8.56 31.83 12.56
CA ALA A 298 9.34 32.85 13.22
C ALA A 298 10.38 33.50 12.29
N LYS A 299 10.73 32.87 11.20
CA LYS A 299 11.62 33.44 10.17
C LYS A 299 10.94 34.52 9.38
N THR A 300 11.77 35.48 8.94
CA THR A 300 11.38 36.54 8.00
C THR A 300 11.47 36.02 6.55
N LEU A 301 10.84 36.75 5.60
CA LEU A 301 10.95 36.44 4.19
C LEU A 301 12.41 36.52 3.70
N ASN A 302 13.21 37.47 4.24
CA ASN A 302 14.64 37.60 3.94
C ASN A 302 15.48 36.44 4.50
N GLU A 303 15.08 35.84 5.60
CA GLU A 303 15.74 34.67 6.18
C GLU A 303 15.32 33.35 5.55
N GLY A 304 14.52 33.40 4.49
CA GLY A 304 14.07 32.24 3.73
C GLY A 304 12.93 31.49 4.39
N ALA A 305 11.92 32.19 4.93
CA ALA A 305 10.72 31.56 5.47
C ALA A 305 10.00 30.65 4.45
N LEU A 306 10.06 31.00 3.15
CA LEU A 306 9.47 30.22 2.05
C LEU A 306 10.43 29.11 1.59
N ALA A 307 10.30 27.94 2.11
CA ALA A 307 11.19 26.80 1.84
C ALA A 307 11.32 26.42 0.34
N PRO A 308 10.26 26.48 -0.51
CA PRO A 308 10.38 26.18 -1.94
C PRO A 308 11.25 27.17 -2.73
N TRP A 309 11.41 28.37 -2.24
CA TRP A 309 12.16 29.46 -2.88
C TRP A 309 13.48 29.79 -2.19
N ASN A 310 13.89 28.98 -1.23
CA ASN A 310 15.17 29.17 -0.54
C ASN A 310 16.33 28.81 -1.49
N PRO A 311 17.31 29.70 -1.75
CA PRO A 311 18.26 29.53 -2.82
C PRO A 311 19.30 28.46 -2.49
N ILE A 312 19.26 27.34 -3.20
CA ILE A 312 20.40 26.43 -3.30
C ILE A 312 21.09 26.59 -4.67
N SER A 313 20.37 27.05 -5.71
CA SER A 313 20.88 27.05 -7.08
C SER A 313 20.41 28.23 -7.97
N SER A 314 19.51 29.09 -7.53
CA SER A 314 19.02 30.21 -8.35
C SER A 314 18.42 31.31 -7.51
N ASN A 315 18.80 32.57 -7.79
CA ASN A 315 18.27 33.78 -7.14
C ASN A 315 16.98 34.30 -7.82
N TYR A 316 16.42 33.62 -8.79
CA TYR A 316 15.25 34.06 -9.55
C TYR A 316 14.02 34.31 -8.70
N TYR A 317 13.61 33.31 -7.90
CA TYR A 317 12.42 33.44 -7.04
C TYR A 317 12.62 34.38 -5.84
N PRO A 318 13.76 34.39 -5.14
CA PRO A 318 14.05 35.37 -4.10
C PRO A 318 14.00 36.82 -4.63
N GLU A 319 14.57 37.04 -5.82
CA GLU A 319 14.57 38.37 -6.42
C GLU A 319 13.15 38.81 -6.87
N MET A 320 12.39 37.90 -7.43
CA MET A 320 10.98 38.13 -7.77
C MET A 320 10.15 38.48 -6.53
N LEU A 321 10.34 37.75 -5.43
CA LEU A 321 9.67 38.01 -4.15
C LEU A 321 10.06 39.39 -3.60
N ARG A 322 11.35 39.75 -3.65
CA ARG A 322 11.85 41.02 -3.17
C ARG A 322 11.17 42.21 -3.88
N GLN A 323 11.21 42.23 -5.23
CA GLN A 323 10.61 43.29 -6.02
C GLN A 323 9.09 43.36 -5.86
N PHE A 324 8.42 42.18 -5.79
CA PHE A 324 7.00 42.14 -5.48
C PHE A 324 6.68 42.75 -4.14
N CYS A 325 7.41 42.37 -3.07
CA CYS A 325 7.19 42.89 -1.72
C CYS A 325 7.43 44.38 -1.62
N GLU A 326 8.42 44.92 -2.33
CA GLU A 326 8.67 46.36 -2.38
C GLU A 326 7.48 47.12 -3.01
N GLN A 327 6.95 46.64 -4.13
CA GLN A 327 5.84 47.30 -4.83
C GLN A 327 4.50 47.17 -4.09
N PHE A 328 4.24 46.03 -3.47
CA PHE A 328 3.01 45.78 -2.72
C PHE A 328 3.11 46.11 -1.21
N LYS A 329 4.22 46.67 -0.76
CA LYS A 329 4.48 47.13 0.63
C LYS A 329 4.31 45.99 1.64
N VAL A 330 4.82 44.81 1.30
CA VAL A 330 4.90 43.65 2.21
C VAL A 330 6.25 43.69 2.94
N PRO A 331 6.29 43.82 4.26
CA PRO A 331 7.56 43.92 5.00
C PRO A 331 8.30 42.58 4.97
N MET A 332 9.55 42.59 4.50
CA MET A 332 10.35 41.35 4.37
C MET A 332 11.16 41.03 5.65
N ASP A 333 11.30 41.98 6.58
CA ASP A 333 12.08 41.86 7.81
C ASP A 333 11.22 41.51 9.03
N LEU A 334 9.92 41.32 8.86
CA LEU A 334 9.04 40.85 9.91
C LEU A 334 8.91 39.32 9.87
N PRO A 335 8.88 38.64 11.03
CA PRO A 335 8.52 37.25 11.10
C PRO A 335 7.21 36.94 10.33
N PHE A 336 7.17 35.86 9.60
CA PHE A 336 6.00 35.51 8.78
C PHE A 336 4.70 35.46 9.62
N GLU A 337 4.77 34.96 10.85
CA GLU A 337 3.61 34.93 11.76
C GLU A 337 3.01 36.29 12.07
N LYS A 338 3.85 37.34 12.07
CA LYS A 338 3.46 38.75 12.39
C LYS A 338 2.93 39.53 11.19
N LEU A 339 3.04 38.99 9.98
CA LEU A 339 2.40 39.59 8.79
C LEU A 339 0.88 39.58 8.96
N THR A 340 0.22 40.61 8.39
CA THR A 340 -1.24 40.67 8.33
C THR A 340 -1.79 39.55 7.43
N GLN A 341 -3.05 39.15 7.63
CA GLN A 341 -3.65 38.09 6.82
C GLN A 341 -3.69 38.45 5.33
N SER A 342 -3.89 39.71 4.97
CA SER A 342 -3.82 40.18 3.59
C SER A 342 -2.43 40.02 2.98
N GLN A 343 -1.37 40.38 3.74
CA GLN A 343 0.03 40.23 3.30
C GLN A 343 0.40 38.74 3.17
N LYS A 344 -0.04 37.89 4.12
CA LYS A 344 0.12 36.43 4.00
C LYS A 344 -0.53 35.88 2.75
N ASN A 345 -1.77 36.29 2.46
CA ASN A 345 -2.50 35.85 1.28
C ASN A 345 -1.81 36.27 -0.02
N LEU A 346 -1.29 37.50 -0.11
CA LEU A 346 -0.50 37.99 -1.25
C LEU A 346 0.74 37.11 -1.51
N VAL A 347 1.50 36.78 -0.47
CA VAL A 347 2.69 35.92 -0.61
C VAL A 347 2.33 34.49 -0.95
N LEU A 348 1.28 33.93 -0.36
CA LEU A 348 0.87 32.53 -0.54
C LEU A 348 0.13 32.29 -1.85
N TYR A 349 -0.84 33.15 -2.19
CA TYR A 349 -1.79 32.92 -3.30
C TYR A 349 -1.62 33.90 -4.47
N GLY A 350 -0.76 34.91 -4.30
CA GLY A 350 -0.46 35.86 -5.36
C GLY A 350 -1.33 37.11 -5.38
N SER A 351 -1.09 37.94 -6.40
CA SER A 351 -1.73 39.26 -6.59
C SER A 351 -3.02 39.25 -7.41
N GLY A 352 -3.48 38.05 -7.85
CA GLY A 352 -4.58 37.98 -8.83
C GLY A 352 -4.20 38.64 -10.15
N ASP A 353 -5.04 39.54 -10.66
CA ASP A 353 -4.81 40.23 -11.92
C ASP A 353 -3.87 41.47 -11.78
N ALA A 354 -3.51 41.84 -10.55
CA ALA A 354 -2.62 42.99 -10.32
C ALA A 354 -1.18 42.64 -10.70
N THR A 355 -0.61 43.39 -11.64
CA THR A 355 0.76 43.19 -12.12
C THR A 355 1.77 43.98 -11.33
N PHE A 356 3.01 43.53 -11.31
CA PHE A 356 4.18 44.25 -10.84
C PHE A 356 5.28 44.21 -11.88
N HIS A 357 6.15 45.21 -11.85
CA HIS A 357 7.28 45.27 -12.74
C HIS A 357 8.40 44.40 -12.23
N PHE A 358 8.83 43.42 -13.03
CA PHE A 358 9.88 42.44 -12.69
C PHE A 358 11.06 42.57 -13.63
N HIS A 359 12.20 42.97 -13.06
CA HIS A 359 13.49 43.04 -13.75
C HIS A 359 14.44 42.00 -13.19
N TYR A 360 15.01 41.15 -14.06
CA TYR A 360 15.95 40.11 -13.64
C TYR A 360 17.01 39.90 -14.71
N GLU A 361 18.28 39.97 -14.29
CA GLU A 361 19.44 39.62 -15.11
C GLU A 361 20.10 38.36 -14.57
N ASN A 362 20.29 37.36 -15.45
CA ASN A 362 20.92 36.11 -15.06
C ASN A 362 22.47 36.20 -15.21
N GLU A 363 23.18 35.23 -14.61
CA GLU A 363 24.66 35.17 -14.66
C GLU A 363 25.26 35.06 -16.07
N PHE A 364 24.42 34.78 -17.07
CA PHE A 364 24.81 34.68 -18.49
C PHE A 364 24.42 35.91 -19.32
N GLY A 365 23.97 37.00 -18.68
CA GLY A 365 23.62 38.27 -19.34
C GLY A 365 22.21 38.24 -19.99
N GLY A 366 21.39 37.26 -19.73
CA GLY A 366 19.98 37.25 -20.18
C GLY A 366 19.13 38.14 -19.28
N VAL A 367 18.48 39.17 -19.88
CA VAL A 367 17.62 40.12 -19.16
C VAL A 367 16.16 39.74 -19.38
N ARG A 368 15.38 39.79 -18.30
CA ARG A 368 13.92 39.69 -18.31
C ARG A 368 13.36 40.95 -17.67
N ASP A 369 12.59 41.69 -18.44
CA ASP A 369 11.99 42.97 -18.04
C ASP A 369 10.52 42.99 -18.50
N VAL A 370 9.59 42.69 -17.56
CA VAL A 370 8.18 42.43 -17.87
C VAL A 370 7.25 42.80 -16.72
N ASP A 371 6.07 43.25 -17.06
CA ASP A 371 4.97 43.42 -16.12
C ASP A 371 4.17 42.12 -16.04
N VAL A 372 4.20 41.48 -14.86
CA VAL A 372 3.57 40.19 -14.64
C VAL A 372 2.77 40.14 -13.32
N PRO A 373 1.69 39.36 -13.24
CA PRO A 373 1.07 39.10 -11.96
C PRO A 373 1.94 38.17 -11.12
N PHE A 374 1.94 38.38 -9.81
CA PHE A 374 2.62 37.49 -8.87
C PHE A 374 1.74 36.29 -8.56
N GLU A 375 2.19 35.09 -8.90
CA GLU A 375 1.38 33.88 -8.77
C GLU A 375 1.27 33.35 -7.33
N GLY A 376 2.15 33.76 -6.41
CA GLY A 376 2.21 33.23 -5.05
C GLY A 376 2.89 31.86 -4.94
N VAL A 377 3.45 31.55 -3.76
CA VAL A 377 4.27 30.35 -3.57
C VAL A 377 3.46 29.05 -3.69
N ILE A 378 2.22 29.00 -3.19
CA ILE A 378 1.36 27.81 -3.26
C ILE A 378 0.98 27.50 -4.70
N VAL A 379 0.57 28.53 -5.44
CA VAL A 379 0.17 28.37 -6.86
C VAL A 379 1.38 27.93 -7.71
N ASN A 380 2.56 28.54 -7.44
CA ASN A 380 3.82 28.19 -8.09
C ASN A 380 4.21 26.70 -7.86
N VAL A 381 4.18 26.24 -6.61
CA VAL A 381 4.48 24.84 -6.29
C VAL A 381 3.52 23.89 -7.00
N LYS A 382 2.21 24.20 -6.96
CA LYS A 382 1.18 23.38 -7.61
C LYS A 382 1.35 23.34 -9.13
N ARG A 383 1.57 24.48 -9.77
CA ARG A 383 1.82 24.57 -11.22
C ARG A 383 3.08 23.81 -11.61
N ARG A 384 4.20 24.03 -10.92
CA ARG A 384 5.47 23.32 -11.18
C ARG A 384 5.34 21.81 -11.01
N TYR A 385 4.54 21.35 -10.07
CA TYR A 385 4.28 19.90 -9.89
C TYR A 385 3.54 19.32 -11.10
N HIS A 386 2.52 20.01 -11.63
CA HIS A 386 1.69 19.51 -12.72
C HIS A 386 2.31 19.67 -14.11
N GLU A 387 2.98 20.79 -14.36
CA GLU A 387 3.45 21.16 -15.71
C GLU A 387 4.88 20.67 -16.03
N THR A 388 5.65 20.25 -15.02
CA THR A 388 7.03 19.83 -15.27
C THR A 388 7.11 18.48 -15.98
N ASN A 389 8.01 18.38 -16.94
CA ASN A 389 8.42 17.13 -17.58
C ASN A 389 9.60 16.44 -16.86
N SER A 390 10.15 17.06 -15.81
CA SER A 390 11.27 16.55 -15.04
C SER A 390 10.78 15.83 -13.79
N ASP A 391 11.04 14.54 -13.68
CA ASP A 391 10.70 13.74 -12.49
C ASP A 391 11.43 14.27 -11.24
N TYR A 392 12.64 14.78 -11.39
CA TYR A 392 13.39 15.42 -10.30
C TYR A 392 12.64 16.66 -9.78
N THR A 393 12.20 17.54 -10.68
CA THR A 393 11.45 18.75 -10.26
C THR A 393 10.11 18.38 -9.63
N ARG A 394 9.43 17.37 -10.16
CA ARG A 394 8.17 16.87 -9.61
C ARG A 394 8.36 16.34 -8.18
N GLU A 395 9.41 15.56 -7.94
CA GLU A 395 9.74 15.05 -6.61
C GLU A 395 10.13 16.18 -5.64
N GLN A 396 10.88 17.20 -6.12
CA GLN A 396 11.20 18.38 -5.33
C GLN A 396 9.95 19.20 -4.94
N MET A 397 8.93 19.28 -5.80
CA MET A 397 7.69 19.97 -5.44
C MET A 397 6.80 19.11 -4.53
N ARG A 398 6.81 17.81 -4.72
CA ARG A 398 6.03 16.86 -3.91
C ARG A 398 6.35 16.95 -2.41
N GLN A 399 7.57 17.24 -2.03
CA GLN A 399 7.95 17.39 -0.61
C GLN A 399 7.20 18.50 0.14
N TYR A 400 6.56 19.43 -0.58
CA TYR A 400 5.73 20.52 -0.03
C TYR A 400 4.23 20.23 -0.08
N MET A 401 3.85 19.01 -0.45
CA MET A 401 2.46 18.62 -0.65
C MET A 401 2.08 17.49 0.30
N THR A 402 0.83 17.52 0.77
CA THR A 402 0.23 16.52 1.65
C THR A 402 -1.05 15.98 1.02
N GLU A 403 -1.32 14.70 1.23
CA GLU A 403 -2.56 14.08 0.80
C GLU A 403 -3.68 14.45 1.78
N LEU A 404 -4.69 15.17 1.28
CA LEU A 404 -5.87 15.56 2.04
C LEU A 404 -7.11 14.87 1.50
N SER A 405 -8.06 14.55 2.38
CA SER A 405 -9.35 14.02 1.96
C SER A 405 -10.05 14.93 0.97
N CYS A 406 -10.58 14.37 -0.09
CA CYS A 406 -11.32 15.13 -1.10
C CYS A 406 -12.53 15.82 -0.48
N LYS A 407 -12.66 17.14 -0.65
CA LYS A 407 -13.75 17.93 -0.06
C LYS A 407 -15.12 17.62 -0.65
N ALA A 408 -15.18 17.16 -1.91
CA ALA A 408 -16.44 16.85 -2.58
C ALA A 408 -17.03 15.50 -2.13
N CYS A 409 -16.19 14.46 -1.99
CA CYS A 409 -16.67 13.14 -1.58
C CYS A 409 -16.27 12.77 -0.14
N HIS A 410 -15.64 13.67 0.61
CA HIS A 410 -15.22 13.45 2.01
C HIS A 410 -14.39 12.16 2.22
N GLY A 411 -13.64 11.74 1.19
CA GLY A 411 -12.84 10.52 1.21
C GLY A 411 -13.54 9.27 0.66
N HIS A 412 -14.85 9.32 0.43
CA HIS A 412 -15.67 8.16 0.02
C HIS A 412 -15.43 7.68 -1.42
N ARG A 413 -14.62 8.38 -2.24
CA ARG A 413 -14.21 8.02 -3.61
C ARG A 413 -15.30 8.01 -4.66
N LEU A 414 -16.58 7.97 -4.27
CA LEU A 414 -17.74 7.86 -5.13
C LEU A 414 -18.44 9.22 -5.34
N ASN A 415 -19.20 9.31 -6.41
CA ASN A 415 -20.03 10.49 -6.68
C ASN A 415 -21.29 10.49 -5.79
N GLU A 416 -21.99 11.63 -5.79
CA GLU A 416 -23.18 11.86 -4.97
C GLU A 416 -24.33 10.88 -5.28
N GLN A 417 -24.50 10.48 -6.53
CA GLN A 417 -25.55 9.52 -6.94
C GLN A 417 -25.31 8.14 -6.32
N ALA A 418 -24.08 7.65 -6.32
CA ALA A 418 -23.71 6.38 -5.72
C ALA A 418 -23.86 6.40 -4.17
N LEU A 419 -23.49 7.53 -3.55
CA LEU A 419 -23.60 7.72 -2.09
C LEU A 419 -25.05 7.90 -1.63
N ALA A 420 -25.96 8.30 -2.53
CA ALA A 420 -27.37 8.41 -2.26
C ALA A 420 -28.08 7.06 -2.06
N VAL A 421 -27.47 5.95 -2.53
CA VAL A 421 -28.06 4.60 -2.42
C VAL A 421 -27.62 3.94 -1.13
N LYS A 422 -28.55 3.44 -0.34
CA LYS A 422 -28.32 2.89 0.99
C LYS A 422 -28.91 1.49 1.16
N VAL A 423 -28.21 0.67 1.94
CA VAL A 423 -28.68 -0.61 2.49
C VAL A 423 -28.64 -0.46 4.01
N LYS A 424 -29.78 -0.70 4.70
CA LYS A 424 -29.89 -0.46 6.16
C LYS A 424 -29.32 0.91 6.60
N HIS A 425 -29.72 1.97 5.88
CA HIS A 425 -29.31 3.37 6.12
C HIS A 425 -27.84 3.71 5.90
N LYS A 426 -27.00 2.78 5.46
CA LYS A 426 -25.59 3.01 5.12
C LYS A 426 -25.35 2.94 3.62
N HIS A 427 -24.62 3.92 3.08
CA HIS A 427 -24.10 3.81 1.70
C HIS A 427 -22.88 2.89 1.65
N ILE A 428 -22.52 2.42 0.45
CA ILE A 428 -21.46 1.40 0.27
C ILE A 428 -20.12 1.80 0.91
N SER A 429 -19.74 3.08 0.84
CA SER A 429 -18.46 3.52 1.41
C SER A 429 -18.45 3.48 2.93
N GLU A 430 -19.57 3.79 3.60
CA GLU A 430 -19.68 3.64 5.05
C GLU A 430 -19.56 2.19 5.51
N VAL A 431 -20.07 1.24 4.71
CA VAL A 431 -19.89 -0.18 5.00
C VAL A 431 -18.42 -0.58 4.79
N LEU A 432 -17.78 -0.16 3.70
CA LEU A 432 -16.37 -0.42 3.45
C LEU A 432 -15.42 0.19 4.52
N GLU A 433 -15.87 1.20 5.27
CA GLU A 433 -15.12 1.81 6.38
C GLU A 433 -15.26 1.07 7.71
N LEU A 434 -16.25 0.18 7.82
CA LEU A 434 -16.36 -0.71 8.98
C LEU A 434 -15.17 -1.68 9.03
N SER A 435 -14.80 -2.11 10.22
CA SER A 435 -13.87 -3.24 10.36
C SER A 435 -14.54 -4.54 9.90
N VAL A 436 -13.75 -5.53 9.53
CA VAL A 436 -14.26 -6.85 9.11
C VAL A 436 -15.21 -7.45 10.14
N ASP A 437 -14.91 -7.30 11.45
CA ASP A 437 -15.82 -7.76 12.52
C ASP A 437 -17.15 -7.00 12.52
N GLU A 438 -17.11 -5.68 12.40
CA GLU A 438 -18.33 -4.84 12.33
C GLU A 438 -19.14 -5.11 11.05
N GLU A 439 -18.47 -5.38 9.92
CA GLU A 439 -19.17 -5.78 8.69
C GLU A 439 -19.88 -7.13 8.82
N ILE A 440 -19.24 -8.12 9.47
CA ILE A 440 -19.86 -9.43 9.73
C ILE A 440 -21.14 -9.24 10.57
N GLU A 441 -21.08 -8.41 11.61
CA GLU A 441 -22.27 -8.11 12.43
C GLU A 441 -23.32 -7.34 11.64
N PHE A 442 -22.90 -6.33 10.85
CA PHE A 442 -23.82 -5.56 10.02
C PHE A 442 -24.64 -6.44 9.06
N PHE A 443 -23.99 -7.39 8.38
CA PHE A 443 -24.68 -8.29 7.45
C PHE A 443 -25.47 -9.40 8.15
N LYS A 444 -25.08 -9.80 9.34
CA LYS A 444 -25.86 -10.76 10.16
C LYS A 444 -27.19 -10.18 10.62
N ASP A 445 -27.18 -8.91 10.97
CA ASP A 445 -28.37 -8.19 11.45
C ASP A 445 -29.18 -7.53 10.31
N LEU A 446 -28.88 -7.83 9.05
CA LEU A 446 -29.53 -7.23 7.90
C LEU A 446 -30.93 -7.81 7.73
N THR A 447 -31.95 -6.96 7.91
CA THR A 447 -33.38 -7.31 7.70
C THR A 447 -33.81 -6.75 6.34
N LEU A 448 -34.20 -7.62 5.43
CA LEU A 448 -34.67 -7.29 4.09
C LEU A 448 -36.11 -7.71 3.89
N SER A 449 -36.76 -7.21 2.82
CA SER A 449 -38.04 -7.75 2.39
C SER A 449 -37.86 -9.20 1.90
N PRO A 450 -38.89 -10.06 1.95
CA PRO A 450 -38.78 -11.45 1.47
C PRO A 450 -38.30 -11.58 0.04
N GLN A 451 -38.60 -10.62 -0.83
CA GLN A 451 -38.13 -10.57 -2.20
C GLN A 451 -36.63 -10.17 -2.26
N ASP A 452 -36.24 -9.12 -1.55
CA ASP A 452 -34.86 -8.66 -1.47
C ASP A 452 -33.96 -9.70 -0.83
N GLU A 453 -34.47 -10.45 0.15
CA GLU A 453 -33.74 -11.53 0.81
C GLU A 453 -33.37 -12.66 -0.17
N GLN A 454 -34.30 -13.07 -1.05
CA GLN A 454 -34.03 -14.06 -2.09
C GLN A 454 -32.93 -13.60 -3.07
N ILE A 455 -32.91 -12.33 -3.39
CA ILE A 455 -31.89 -11.72 -4.28
C ILE A 455 -30.53 -11.61 -3.56
N ALA A 456 -30.54 -11.18 -2.31
CA ALA A 456 -29.34 -10.91 -1.53
C ALA A 456 -28.64 -12.17 -0.99
N ALA A 457 -29.39 -13.24 -0.68
CA ALA A 457 -28.87 -14.44 -0.02
C ALA A 457 -27.63 -15.06 -0.66
N PRO A 458 -27.54 -15.30 -1.99
CA PRO A 458 -26.32 -15.83 -2.61
C PRO A 458 -25.16 -14.84 -2.53
N ILE A 459 -25.42 -13.53 -2.64
CA ILE A 459 -24.39 -12.49 -2.55
C ILE A 459 -23.84 -12.40 -1.13
N LEU A 460 -24.72 -12.36 -0.14
CA LEU A 460 -24.36 -12.26 1.27
C LEU A 460 -23.60 -13.50 1.75
N LYS A 461 -23.91 -14.68 1.25
CA LYS A 461 -23.17 -15.91 1.54
C LYS A 461 -21.70 -15.78 1.14
N GLU A 462 -21.43 -15.26 -0.06
CA GLU A 462 -20.06 -15.04 -0.55
C GLU A 462 -19.34 -13.94 0.25
N VAL A 463 -20.00 -12.83 0.53
CA VAL A 463 -19.45 -11.74 1.34
C VAL A 463 -19.08 -12.23 2.73
N GLN A 464 -20.01 -12.91 3.42
CA GLN A 464 -19.77 -13.42 4.78
C GLN A 464 -18.67 -14.49 4.82
N SER A 465 -18.59 -15.36 3.82
CA SER A 465 -17.52 -16.35 3.69
C SER A 465 -16.16 -15.66 3.61
N ARG A 466 -15.99 -14.68 2.72
CA ARG A 466 -14.74 -13.96 2.51
C ARG A 466 -14.34 -13.10 3.74
N LEU A 467 -15.32 -12.45 4.38
CA LEU A 467 -15.09 -11.72 5.65
C LEU A 467 -14.64 -12.66 6.76
N THR A 468 -15.27 -13.84 6.87
CA THR A 468 -14.88 -14.86 7.84
C THR A 468 -13.46 -15.35 7.63
N PHE A 469 -13.02 -15.52 6.37
CA PHE A 469 -11.63 -15.87 6.09
C PHE A 469 -10.65 -14.78 6.49
N LEU A 470 -10.97 -13.50 6.23
CA LEU A 470 -10.14 -12.39 6.72
C LEU A 470 -10.03 -12.39 8.25
N LYS A 471 -11.13 -12.67 8.96
CA LYS A 471 -11.13 -12.81 10.41
C LYS A 471 -10.25 -13.99 10.87
N ASN A 472 -10.34 -15.14 10.22
CA ASN A 472 -9.60 -16.35 10.58
C ASN A 472 -8.08 -16.19 10.40
N VAL A 473 -7.64 -15.34 9.46
CA VAL A 473 -6.21 -15.03 9.30
C VAL A 473 -5.76 -13.83 10.16
N GLY A 474 -6.57 -13.41 11.15
CA GLY A 474 -6.20 -12.36 12.10
C GLY A 474 -6.29 -10.94 11.56
N LEU A 475 -7.12 -10.69 10.53
CA LEU A 475 -7.32 -9.38 9.90
C LEU A 475 -8.67 -8.73 10.22
N GLN A 476 -9.32 -9.14 11.31
CA GLN A 476 -10.63 -8.66 11.73
C GLN A 476 -10.69 -7.15 11.99
N TYR A 477 -9.57 -6.53 12.26
CA TYR A 477 -9.45 -5.09 12.55
C TYR A 477 -9.35 -4.22 11.29
N LEU A 478 -9.08 -4.80 10.12
CA LEU A 478 -8.97 -4.04 8.87
C LEU A 478 -10.35 -3.60 8.39
N ASN A 479 -10.38 -2.45 7.71
CA ASN A 479 -11.52 -2.03 6.91
C ASN A 479 -11.26 -2.29 5.43
N LEU A 480 -12.32 -2.50 4.66
CA LEU A 480 -12.22 -2.81 3.23
C LEU A 480 -11.84 -1.59 2.38
N SER A 481 -12.04 -0.37 2.88
CA SER A 481 -11.66 0.88 2.20
C SER A 481 -10.16 1.17 2.25
N ARG A 482 -9.40 0.50 3.14
CA ARG A 482 -7.97 0.73 3.35
C ARG A 482 -7.18 0.48 2.07
N ALA A 483 -6.35 1.45 1.68
CA ALA A 483 -5.51 1.35 0.49
C ALA A 483 -4.46 0.23 0.64
N ALA A 484 -4.33 -0.62 -0.40
CA ALA A 484 -3.41 -1.75 -0.38
C ALA A 484 -1.94 -1.34 -0.20
N GLY A 485 -1.55 -0.13 -0.65
CA GLY A 485 -0.21 0.40 -0.47
C GLY A 485 0.16 0.78 0.98
N THR A 486 -0.82 0.84 1.90
CA THR A 486 -0.61 1.16 3.32
C THR A 486 -0.51 -0.08 4.21
N LEU A 487 -0.68 -1.27 3.63
CA LEU A 487 -0.61 -2.53 4.34
C LEU A 487 0.84 -2.90 4.64
N SER A 488 1.08 -3.49 5.79
CA SER A 488 2.35 -4.16 6.06
C SER A 488 2.52 -5.38 5.15
N GLY A 489 3.75 -5.87 4.99
CA GLY A 489 4.03 -7.06 4.19
C GLY A 489 3.19 -8.26 4.63
N GLY A 490 3.12 -8.51 5.94
CA GLY A 490 2.33 -9.60 6.51
C GLY A 490 0.82 -9.43 6.33
N GLU A 491 0.27 -8.21 6.46
CA GLU A 491 -1.15 -7.95 6.18
C GLU A 491 -1.50 -8.24 4.73
N ALA A 492 -0.69 -7.74 3.79
CA ALA A 492 -0.90 -7.98 2.37
C ALA A 492 -0.85 -9.47 2.00
N GLN A 493 0.08 -10.21 2.59
CA GLN A 493 0.21 -11.65 2.39
C GLN A 493 -1.00 -12.42 2.92
N ARG A 494 -1.47 -12.09 4.12
CA ARG A 494 -2.66 -12.72 4.74
C ARG A 494 -3.96 -12.40 3.98
N ILE A 495 -4.12 -11.19 3.45
CA ILE A 495 -5.25 -10.87 2.57
C ILE A 495 -5.25 -11.78 1.35
N ARG A 496 -4.08 -12.00 0.75
CA ARG A 496 -3.94 -12.91 -0.39
C ARG A 496 -4.27 -14.35 0.01
N LEU A 497 -3.78 -14.80 1.16
CA LEU A 497 -4.09 -16.12 1.70
C LEU A 497 -5.60 -16.28 1.92
N ALA A 498 -6.26 -15.30 2.56
CA ALA A 498 -7.70 -15.32 2.76
C ALA A 498 -8.49 -15.41 1.45
N THR A 499 -8.04 -14.71 0.41
CA THR A 499 -8.68 -14.77 -0.92
C THR A 499 -8.55 -16.17 -1.55
N GLN A 500 -7.43 -16.86 -1.34
CA GLN A 500 -7.21 -18.22 -1.83
C GLN A 500 -8.04 -19.27 -1.07
N ILE A 501 -8.06 -19.18 0.27
CA ILE A 501 -8.88 -20.05 1.11
C ILE A 501 -10.36 -19.92 0.74
N GLY A 502 -10.80 -18.70 0.45
CA GLY A 502 -12.19 -18.40 0.07
C GLY A 502 -12.65 -19.06 -1.22
N SER A 503 -11.73 -19.57 -2.05
CA SER A 503 -12.09 -20.29 -3.29
C SER A 503 -12.64 -21.70 -3.06
N ASN A 504 -12.48 -22.28 -1.86
CA ASN A 504 -12.90 -23.64 -1.50
C ASN A 504 -12.47 -24.72 -2.51
N LEU A 505 -11.34 -24.54 -3.18
CA LEU A 505 -10.81 -25.52 -4.11
C LEU A 505 -10.29 -26.75 -3.35
N SER A 506 -10.46 -27.93 -3.93
CA SER A 506 -9.96 -29.20 -3.42
C SER A 506 -9.04 -29.88 -4.41
N GLY A 507 -8.08 -30.68 -3.93
CA GLY A 507 -7.11 -31.37 -4.75
C GLY A 507 -6.02 -30.49 -5.38
N VAL A 508 -5.82 -29.29 -4.85
CA VAL A 508 -4.86 -28.30 -5.33
C VAL A 508 -3.59 -28.33 -4.47
N LEU A 509 -2.47 -27.97 -5.08
CA LEU A 509 -1.21 -27.71 -4.39
C LEU A 509 -1.08 -26.21 -4.08
N TYR A 510 -1.09 -25.85 -2.81
CA TYR A 510 -0.81 -24.49 -2.33
C TYR A 510 0.65 -24.40 -1.89
N ILE A 511 1.35 -23.36 -2.36
CA ILE A 511 2.72 -23.06 -1.93
C ILE A 511 2.71 -21.66 -1.30
N LEU A 512 3.10 -21.59 -0.03
CA LEU A 512 3.04 -20.39 0.81
C LEU A 512 4.44 -20.02 1.31
N ASP A 513 4.78 -18.74 1.27
CA ASP A 513 6.06 -18.20 1.76
C ASP A 513 5.83 -17.46 3.07
N GLU A 514 6.31 -18.04 4.17
CA GLU A 514 6.31 -17.45 5.51
C GLU A 514 4.97 -16.76 5.90
N PRO A 515 3.83 -17.47 5.89
CA PRO A 515 2.53 -16.86 6.14
C PRO A 515 2.35 -16.35 7.58
N SER A 516 3.20 -16.76 8.53
CA SER A 516 3.23 -16.31 9.93
C SER A 516 3.89 -14.94 10.14
N ILE A 517 4.49 -14.35 9.10
CA ILE A 517 5.21 -13.07 9.21
C ILE A 517 4.36 -11.97 9.87
N GLY A 518 4.94 -11.30 10.88
CA GLY A 518 4.31 -10.18 11.58
C GLY A 518 3.07 -10.55 12.38
N LEU A 519 2.90 -11.84 12.70
CA LEU A 519 1.84 -12.31 13.57
C LEU A 519 2.28 -12.37 15.03
N HIS A 520 1.39 -11.93 15.92
CA HIS A 520 1.45 -12.29 17.31
C HIS A 520 1.10 -13.78 17.47
N GLN A 521 1.66 -14.46 18.47
CA GLN A 521 1.44 -15.90 18.67
C GLN A 521 -0.03 -16.30 18.72
N ARG A 522 -0.89 -15.48 19.35
CA ARG A 522 -2.34 -15.68 19.36
C ARG A 522 -2.96 -15.74 17.96
N ASP A 523 -2.49 -14.89 17.06
CA ASP A 523 -3.03 -14.82 15.69
C ASP A 523 -2.42 -15.95 14.83
N ASN A 524 -1.20 -16.40 15.17
CA ASN A 524 -0.54 -17.54 14.53
C ASN A 524 -1.30 -18.86 14.79
N ASP A 525 -1.80 -19.07 16.01
CA ASP A 525 -2.64 -20.24 16.33
C ASP A 525 -3.87 -20.34 15.40
N ARG A 526 -4.50 -19.19 15.09
CA ARG A 526 -5.65 -19.14 14.15
C ARG A 526 -5.23 -19.43 12.71
N LEU A 527 -4.08 -18.94 12.30
CA LEU A 527 -3.52 -19.22 10.98
C LEU A 527 -3.25 -20.72 10.83
N ILE A 528 -2.60 -21.35 11.80
CA ILE A 528 -2.32 -22.80 11.80
C ILE A 528 -3.62 -23.59 11.66
N GLN A 529 -4.67 -23.23 12.42
CA GLN A 529 -5.97 -23.86 12.30
C GLN A 529 -6.57 -23.71 10.89
N SER A 530 -6.40 -22.53 10.27
CA SER A 530 -6.87 -22.29 8.89
C SER A 530 -6.12 -23.14 7.87
N LEU A 531 -4.81 -23.29 8.01
CA LEU A 531 -3.99 -24.17 7.15
C LEU A 531 -4.39 -25.65 7.30
N GLN A 532 -4.64 -26.10 8.54
CA GLN A 532 -5.12 -27.46 8.80
C GLN A 532 -6.51 -27.69 8.17
N ASN A 533 -7.42 -26.74 8.27
CA ASN A 533 -8.73 -26.82 7.61
C ASN A 533 -8.61 -26.93 6.08
N MET A 534 -7.69 -26.18 5.46
CA MET A 534 -7.41 -26.30 4.02
C MET A 534 -6.90 -27.69 3.65
N ARG A 535 -5.96 -28.25 4.45
CA ARG A 535 -5.48 -29.62 4.27
C ARG A 535 -6.63 -30.61 4.35
N ASP A 536 -7.51 -30.49 5.33
CA ASP A 536 -8.62 -31.40 5.58
C ASP A 536 -9.69 -31.39 4.44
N LEU A 537 -9.67 -30.33 3.60
CA LEU A 537 -10.43 -30.30 2.34
C LEU A 537 -9.79 -31.12 1.19
N GLY A 538 -8.70 -31.85 1.45
CA GLY A 538 -8.00 -32.67 0.48
C GLY A 538 -7.00 -31.87 -0.38
N ASN A 539 -6.40 -30.82 0.18
CA ASN A 539 -5.33 -30.07 -0.47
C ASN A 539 -3.95 -30.43 0.08
N THR A 540 -2.95 -30.30 -0.79
CA THR A 540 -1.54 -30.38 -0.37
C THR A 540 -1.04 -28.96 -0.12
N LEU A 541 -0.52 -28.71 1.09
CA LEU A 541 0.04 -27.42 1.46
C LEU A 541 1.55 -27.57 1.66
N ILE A 542 2.33 -26.78 0.93
CA ILE A 542 3.77 -26.62 1.13
C ILE A 542 3.99 -25.22 1.66
N VAL A 543 4.56 -25.12 2.85
CA VAL A 543 4.78 -23.86 3.56
C VAL A 543 6.27 -23.70 3.84
N VAL A 544 6.88 -22.64 3.35
CA VAL A 544 8.23 -22.25 3.77
C VAL A 544 8.09 -21.49 5.07
N GLU A 545 8.64 -22.01 6.18
CA GLU A 545 8.43 -21.43 7.50
C GLU A 545 9.62 -21.59 8.44
N HIS A 546 9.65 -20.71 9.44
CA HIS A 546 10.64 -20.65 10.49
C HIS A 546 10.01 -20.65 11.89
N ASP A 547 8.69 -20.47 11.96
CA ASP A 547 7.94 -20.46 13.21
C ASP A 547 7.85 -21.85 13.84
N GLU A 548 8.18 -21.96 15.12
CA GLU A 548 8.24 -23.24 15.84
C GLU A 548 6.85 -23.89 15.95
N ASP A 549 5.81 -23.11 16.24
CA ASP A 549 4.46 -23.67 16.43
C ASP A 549 3.92 -24.20 15.09
N THR A 550 4.17 -23.51 13.98
CA THR A 550 3.81 -23.97 12.63
C THR A 550 4.59 -25.26 12.25
N MET A 551 5.90 -25.32 12.55
CA MET A 551 6.70 -26.53 12.31
C MET A 551 6.20 -27.72 13.12
N ARG A 552 5.81 -27.52 14.38
CA ARG A 552 5.25 -28.58 15.24
C ARG A 552 3.87 -29.03 14.81
N ALA A 553 3.08 -28.15 14.21
CA ALA A 553 1.74 -28.46 13.70
C ALA A 553 1.74 -29.13 12.32
N ALA A 554 2.90 -29.17 11.64
CA ALA A 554 3.05 -29.82 10.35
C ALA A 554 2.91 -31.36 10.43
N ASP A 555 2.35 -31.94 9.36
CA ASP A 555 2.34 -33.41 9.20
C ASP A 555 3.70 -33.92 8.75
N TYR A 556 4.41 -33.10 7.95
CA TYR A 556 5.72 -33.46 7.39
C TYR A 556 6.65 -32.24 7.35
N LEU A 557 7.90 -32.43 7.70
CA LEU A 557 8.92 -31.38 7.76
C LEU A 557 10.10 -31.73 6.87
N ILE A 558 10.58 -30.77 6.10
CA ILE A 558 11.78 -30.89 5.24
C ILE A 558 12.77 -29.81 5.68
N ASP A 559 13.92 -30.21 6.21
CA ASP A 559 14.99 -29.31 6.63
C ASP A 559 16.09 -29.26 5.58
N ILE A 560 16.36 -28.05 5.04
CA ILE A 560 17.35 -27.80 3.99
C ILE A 560 18.55 -27.07 4.58
N GLY A 561 19.75 -27.60 4.32
CA GLY A 561 20.99 -27.10 4.86
C GLY A 561 22.22 -27.72 4.19
N PRO A 562 23.31 -27.93 4.94
CA PRO A 562 23.50 -27.58 6.35
C PRO A 562 23.80 -26.09 6.59
N GLY A 563 24.20 -25.35 5.57
CA GLY A 563 24.53 -23.93 5.61
C GLY A 563 23.70 -23.10 4.65
N ALA A 564 24.21 -21.92 4.31
CA ALA A 564 23.64 -21.00 3.34
C ALA A 564 24.47 -20.94 2.06
N GLY A 565 23.88 -20.49 0.93
CA GLY A 565 24.58 -20.33 -0.35
C GLY A 565 25.19 -21.65 -0.84
N GLU A 566 26.48 -21.65 -1.14
CA GLU A 566 27.20 -22.84 -1.60
C GLU A 566 27.25 -23.99 -0.57
N PHE A 567 27.16 -23.69 0.70
CA PHE A 567 27.12 -24.68 1.77
C PHE A 567 25.70 -25.19 2.09
N GLY A 568 24.69 -24.69 1.38
CA GLY A 568 23.31 -25.13 1.46
C GLY A 568 22.92 -26.13 0.38
N GLY A 569 21.64 -26.22 0.11
CA GLY A 569 21.06 -26.94 -1.05
C GLY A 569 20.96 -28.46 -0.88
N GLN A 570 21.06 -28.98 0.34
CA GLN A 570 20.92 -30.42 0.62
C GLN A 570 19.75 -30.68 1.59
N ILE A 571 19.07 -31.82 1.42
CA ILE A 571 18.10 -32.28 2.40
C ILE A 571 18.84 -32.88 3.60
N ILE A 572 18.73 -32.27 4.76
CA ILE A 572 19.36 -32.71 6.02
C ILE A 572 18.47 -33.68 6.75
N ALA A 573 17.18 -33.37 6.78
CA ALA A 573 16.18 -34.26 7.41
C ALA A 573 14.84 -34.09 6.67
N ALA A 574 14.10 -35.18 6.58
CA ALA A 574 12.73 -35.20 6.08
C ALA A 574 11.93 -36.25 6.84
N GLY A 575 10.74 -35.90 7.28
CA GLY A 575 9.87 -36.77 8.07
C GLY A 575 8.90 -36.02 8.95
N THR A 576 8.29 -36.68 9.91
CA THR A 576 7.46 -35.99 10.91
C THR A 576 8.33 -35.05 11.79
N PRO A 577 7.76 -33.98 12.40
CA PRO A 577 8.53 -33.11 13.31
C PRO A 577 9.33 -33.88 14.35
N LYS A 578 8.75 -34.94 14.95
CA LYS A 578 9.42 -35.80 15.93
C LYS A 578 10.62 -36.60 15.39
N GLU A 579 10.60 -36.95 14.10
CA GLU A 579 11.73 -37.61 13.45
C GLU A 579 12.86 -36.62 13.17
N VAL A 580 12.52 -35.38 12.75
CA VAL A 580 13.48 -34.30 12.53
C VAL A 580 14.15 -33.87 13.84
N GLU A 581 13.41 -33.79 14.97
CA GLU A 581 13.94 -33.53 16.30
C GLU A 581 15.05 -34.54 16.74
N LYS A 582 14.94 -35.79 16.29
CA LYS A 582 15.91 -36.82 16.60
C LYS A 582 17.18 -36.78 15.75
N ASN A 583 17.14 -36.08 14.61
CA ASN A 583 18.29 -36.01 13.71
C ASN A 583 19.37 -35.06 14.26
N PRO A 584 20.55 -35.55 14.67
CA PRO A 584 21.60 -34.72 15.26
C PRO A 584 22.22 -33.72 14.28
N ASN A 585 22.08 -33.94 12.95
CA ASN A 585 22.61 -33.08 11.90
C ASN A 585 21.65 -31.97 11.55
N SER A 586 20.37 -32.05 11.94
CA SER A 586 19.39 -31.03 11.72
C SER A 586 19.51 -29.91 12.76
N LEU A 587 19.88 -28.72 12.31
CA LEU A 587 19.94 -27.54 13.17
C LEU A 587 18.54 -27.18 13.68
N THR A 588 17.55 -27.21 12.79
CA THR A 588 16.14 -27.05 13.16
C THR A 588 15.70 -28.06 14.19
N GLY A 589 16.07 -29.34 14.03
CA GLY A 589 15.77 -30.41 15.00
C GLY A 589 16.42 -30.17 16.38
N GLN A 590 17.61 -29.61 16.42
CA GLN A 590 18.26 -29.24 17.69
C GLN A 590 17.50 -28.13 18.44
N TYR A 591 16.96 -27.14 17.74
CA TYR A 591 16.10 -26.10 18.33
C TYR A 591 14.74 -26.66 18.75
N LEU A 592 14.06 -27.43 17.90
CA LEU A 592 12.77 -28.04 18.22
C LEU A 592 12.88 -28.99 19.43
N SER A 593 13.98 -29.75 19.57
CA SER A 593 14.18 -30.64 20.70
C SER A 593 14.66 -29.96 22.00
N GLY A 594 14.92 -28.64 21.97
CA GLY A 594 15.43 -27.86 23.09
C GLY A 594 16.93 -28.10 23.40
N LYS A 595 17.64 -28.89 22.57
CA LYS A 595 19.10 -29.09 22.73
C LYS A 595 19.87 -27.81 22.49
N LYS A 596 19.35 -26.95 21.64
CA LYS A 596 19.85 -25.61 21.37
C LYS A 596 18.72 -24.62 21.60
N SER A 597 18.99 -23.52 22.28
CA SER A 597 18.01 -22.48 22.56
C SER A 597 18.70 -21.13 22.73
N ILE A 598 17.97 -20.05 22.50
CA ILE A 598 18.43 -18.69 22.84
C ILE A 598 18.19 -18.49 24.33
N ALA A 599 19.28 -18.25 25.09
CA ALA A 599 19.22 -18.12 26.53
C ALA A 599 18.48 -16.84 26.97
N VAL A 600 17.72 -16.94 28.04
CA VAL A 600 17.17 -15.77 28.74
C VAL A 600 18.33 -15.11 29.51
N PRO A 601 18.55 -13.78 29.38
CA PRO A 601 19.57 -13.08 30.16
C PRO A 601 19.34 -13.25 31.66
N THR A 602 20.40 -13.59 32.40
CA THR A 602 20.34 -13.74 33.85
C THR A 602 20.16 -12.41 34.57
N GLU A 603 20.70 -11.35 34.00
CA GLU A 603 20.59 -9.99 34.50
C GLU A 603 20.10 -9.04 33.37
N ARG A 604 19.18 -8.15 33.71
CA ARG A 604 18.71 -7.10 32.78
C ARG A 604 19.55 -5.84 33.00
N ARG A 605 19.77 -5.07 31.94
CA ARG A 605 20.43 -3.77 32.04
C ARG A 605 19.57 -2.79 32.81
N THR A 606 20.11 -2.25 33.93
CA THR A 606 19.40 -1.34 34.82
C THR A 606 20.00 0.08 34.83
N GLU A 607 21.12 0.28 34.09
CA GLU A 607 21.77 1.61 34.04
C GLU A 607 20.77 2.65 33.59
N ASP A 608 20.67 3.74 34.36
CA ASP A 608 19.76 4.84 34.04
C ASP A 608 20.50 5.90 33.22
N LYS A 609 20.28 5.89 31.91
CA LYS A 609 20.75 6.93 30.98
C LYS A 609 19.68 7.97 30.67
N GLY A 610 18.57 7.96 31.40
CA GLY A 610 17.41 8.80 31.19
C GLY A 610 16.30 8.07 30.42
N TRP A 611 15.19 8.79 30.26
CA TRP A 611 13.97 8.29 29.67
C TRP A 611 13.41 9.28 28.65
N ILE A 612 12.90 8.78 27.54
CA ILE A 612 12.06 9.57 26.64
C ILE A 612 10.63 9.45 27.14
N HIS A 613 9.97 10.60 27.33
CA HIS A 613 8.57 10.71 27.72
C HIS A 613 7.73 11.18 26.53
N LEU A 614 6.98 10.30 25.90
CA LEU A 614 6.02 10.63 24.86
C LEU A 614 4.63 10.73 25.48
N LYS A 615 3.95 11.87 25.34
CA LYS A 615 2.64 12.12 25.96
C LYS A 615 1.57 12.40 24.92
N GLY A 616 0.40 11.78 25.09
CA GLY A 616 -0.82 12.06 24.33
C GLY A 616 -0.76 11.67 22.86
N ALA A 617 -0.06 10.57 22.50
CA ALA A 617 -0.06 10.05 21.15
C ALA A 617 -1.46 9.55 20.74
N SER A 618 -2.03 10.11 19.66
CA SER A 618 -3.41 9.88 19.23
C SER A 618 -3.56 9.70 17.71
N GLU A 619 -2.51 9.21 17.06
CA GLU A 619 -2.52 8.91 15.64
C GLU A 619 -3.22 7.59 15.34
N ASN A 620 -4.03 7.52 14.29
CA ASN A 620 -4.82 6.36 13.88
C ASN A 620 -5.69 5.82 15.05
N ASN A 621 -5.44 4.57 15.47
CA ASN A 621 -6.20 3.94 16.56
C ASN A 621 -5.66 4.25 17.98
N LEU A 622 -4.61 5.05 18.13
CA LEU A 622 -4.03 5.37 19.44
C LEU A 622 -4.99 6.26 20.26
N LYS A 623 -5.20 5.88 21.53
CA LYS A 623 -6.14 6.53 22.44
C LYS A 623 -5.44 7.46 23.44
N SER A 624 -4.78 8.51 22.92
CA SER A 624 -4.03 9.49 23.74
C SER A 624 -2.99 8.83 24.68
N VAL A 625 -2.16 7.99 24.09
CA VAL A 625 -1.23 7.10 24.80
C VAL A 625 -0.05 7.90 25.37
N ASN A 626 0.34 7.58 26.60
CA ASN A 626 1.59 8.03 27.23
C ASN A 626 2.54 6.84 27.33
N VAL A 627 3.79 7.05 26.93
CA VAL A 627 4.83 5.99 26.94
C VAL A 627 6.15 6.57 27.42
N ASP A 628 6.79 5.85 28.33
CA ASP A 628 8.13 6.11 28.82
C ASP A 628 9.10 5.07 28.27
N ILE A 629 10.18 5.50 27.63
CA ILE A 629 11.14 4.63 26.93
C ILE A 629 12.52 4.82 27.55
N PRO A 630 13.11 3.78 28.17
CA PRO A 630 14.43 3.88 28.77
C PRO A 630 15.54 3.97 27.71
N LEU A 631 16.52 4.83 27.96
CA LEU A 631 17.69 4.98 27.11
C LEU A 631 18.79 3.95 27.46
N GLY A 632 19.65 3.62 26.50
CA GLY A 632 20.76 2.70 26.66
C GLY A 632 20.37 1.24 26.86
N ARG A 633 19.19 0.82 26.39
CA ARG A 633 18.64 -0.53 26.55
C ARG A 633 18.10 -1.10 25.25
N LEU A 634 17.90 -2.41 25.22
CA LEU A 634 17.11 -3.09 24.20
C LEU A 634 15.64 -3.05 24.61
N VAL A 635 14.85 -2.28 23.89
CA VAL A 635 13.41 -2.08 24.15
C VAL A 635 12.59 -2.78 23.08
N ALA A 636 11.66 -3.65 23.48
CA ALA A 636 10.75 -4.34 22.59
C ALA A 636 9.34 -3.72 22.67
N VAL A 637 8.79 -3.29 21.52
CA VAL A 637 7.38 -2.90 21.40
C VAL A 637 6.61 -4.08 20.84
N THR A 638 5.71 -4.62 21.65
CA THR A 638 4.99 -5.86 21.40
C THR A 638 3.47 -5.64 21.34
N GLY A 639 2.72 -6.71 21.12
CA GLY A 639 1.26 -6.70 21.16
C GLY A 639 0.63 -7.34 19.93
N VAL A 640 -0.67 -7.59 19.99
CA VAL A 640 -1.41 -8.25 18.90
C VAL A 640 -1.37 -7.46 17.59
N SER A 641 -1.66 -8.12 16.47
CA SER A 641 -1.72 -7.47 15.16
C SER A 641 -2.76 -6.35 15.17
N GLY A 642 -2.39 -5.17 14.61
CA GLY A 642 -3.28 -3.99 14.58
C GLY A 642 -3.45 -3.25 15.91
N SER A 643 -2.69 -3.60 16.99
CA SER A 643 -2.80 -2.93 18.30
C SER A 643 -2.29 -1.47 18.34
N GLY A 644 -1.63 -1.00 17.28
CA GLY A 644 -1.15 0.38 17.18
C GLY A 644 0.38 0.54 17.32
N LYS A 645 1.18 -0.55 17.34
CA LYS A 645 2.65 -0.52 17.45
C LYS A 645 3.30 0.40 16.42
N SER A 646 3.02 0.17 15.15
CA SER A 646 3.59 0.97 14.05
C SER A 646 3.08 2.41 14.05
N SER A 647 1.83 2.66 14.49
CA SER A 647 1.29 4.02 14.68
C SER A 647 2.07 4.75 15.78
N LEU A 648 2.35 4.09 16.90
CA LEU A 648 3.12 4.67 18.00
C LEU A 648 4.58 4.92 17.60
N VAL A 649 5.26 3.90 17.07
CA VAL A 649 6.71 3.95 16.81
C VAL A 649 7.01 4.69 15.51
N ASN A 650 6.47 4.23 14.37
CA ASN A 650 6.78 4.77 13.04
C ASN A 650 5.98 6.05 12.74
N GLY A 651 4.71 6.11 13.20
CA GLY A 651 3.82 7.25 12.97
C GLY A 651 4.17 8.47 13.83
N VAL A 652 4.42 8.27 15.12
CA VAL A 652 4.60 9.36 16.09
C VAL A 652 6.04 9.47 16.56
N LEU A 653 6.54 8.48 17.33
CA LEU A 653 7.82 8.56 18.04
C LEU A 653 9.01 8.87 17.12
N LYS A 654 9.21 8.05 16.11
CA LYS A 654 10.31 8.18 15.15
C LYS A 654 10.33 9.54 14.47
N LYS A 655 9.19 9.98 13.97
CA LYS A 655 9.07 11.26 13.26
C LYS A 655 9.23 12.46 14.21
N ALA A 656 8.72 12.34 15.45
CA ALA A 656 8.90 13.38 16.47
C ALA A 656 10.38 13.52 16.83
N LEU A 657 11.08 12.42 17.13
CA LEU A 657 12.52 12.44 17.41
C LEU A 657 13.34 12.94 16.21
N ALA A 658 13.01 12.49 14.98
CA ALA A 658 13.70 12.96 13.78
C ALA A 658 13.53 14.48 13.56
N ARG A 659 12.36 15.02 13.88
CA ARG A 659 12.11 16.46 13.82
C ARG A 659 12.95 17.23 14.83
N GLU A 660 13.00 16.78 16.08
CA GLU A 660 13.72 17.46 17.15
C GLU A 660 15.25 17.32 17.01
N ILE A 661 15.76 16.11 16.73
CA ILE A 661 17.21 15.83 16.65
C ILE A 661 17.80 16.22 15.29
N SER A 662 17.18 15.77 14.19
CA SER A 662 17.74 15.88 12.83
C SER A 662 17.09 16.99 12.01
N LYS A 663 16.15 17.78 12.58
CA LYS A 663 15.38 18.82 11.88
C LYS A 663 14.66 18.29 10.64
N SER A 664 14.20 17.04 10.70
CA SER A 664 13.43 16.42 9.61
C SER A 664 12.15 17.21 9.33
N LYS A 665 11.77 17.31 8.06
CA LYS A 665 10.55 17.99 7.61
C LYS A 665 9.32 17.10 7.68
N GLU A 666 9.49 15.80 7.96
CA GLU A 666 8.36 14.87 8.07
C GLU A 666 7.48 15.25 9.27
N LYS A 667 6.18 15.35 9.00
CA LYS A 667 5.20 15.67 10.04
C LYS A 667 4.93 14.41 10.88
N PRO A 668 5.16 14.44 12.20
CA PRO A 668 4.75 13.35 13.08
C PRO A 668 3.22 13.29 13.18
N GLY A 669 2.70 12.10 13.50
CA GLY A 669 1.30 11.92 13.86
C GLY A 669 0.93 12.75 15.10
N ALA A 670 -0.35 12.80 15.43
CA ALA A 670 -0.85 13.64 16.53
C ALA A 670 -0.33 13.18 17.90
N PHE A 671 0.30 14.09 18.65
CA PHE A 671 0.76 13.90 20.03
C PHE A 671 0.82 15.23 20.76
N LYS A 672 0.95 15.22 22.10
CA LYS A 672 1.01 16.44 22.92
C LYS A 672 2.43 16.96 23.12
N SER A 673 3.33 16.15 23.65
CA SER A 673 4.74 16.51 23.90
C SER A 673 5.66 15.29 23.87
N ILE A 674 6.95 15.57 23.61
CA ILE A 674 8.04 14.61 23.75
C ILE A 674 9.18 15.29 24.51
N GLU A 675 9.74 14.64 25.52
CA GLU A 675 10.78 15.16 26.44
C GLU A 675 11.84 14.08 26.66
N GLY A 676 13.05 14.48 27.12
CA GLY A 676 14.12 13.57 27.52
C GLY A 676 14.98 13.05 26.37
N TYR A 677 14.92 13.68 25.21
CA TYR A 677 15.70 13.30 24.01
C TYR A 677 17.01 14.11 23.85
N GLU A 678 17.26 15.07 24.71
CA GLU A 678 18.34 16.07 24.60
C GLU A 678 19.73 15.42 24.61
N GLY A 679 19.86 14.24 25.21
CA GLY A 679 21.09 13.46 25.22
C GLY A 679 21.36 12.64 23.96
N LEU A 680 20.43 12.60 23.00
CA LEU A 680 20.56 11.85 21.79
C LEU A 680 21.19 12.67 20.66
N ASP A 681 22.16 12.09 19.97
CA ASP A 681 22.84 12.72 18.83
C ASP A 681 22.12 12.44 17.51
N LYS A 682 21.52 11.25 17.39
CA LYS A 682 21.03 10.74 16.13
C LYS A 682 19.91 9.73 16.31
N ILE A 683 18.98 9.72 15.35
CA ILE A 683 18.01 8.64 15.18
C ILE A 683 18.28 7.92 13.87
N ILE A 684 18.24 6.60 13.88
CA ILE A 684 18.45 5.72 12.72
C ILE A 684 17.28 4.76 12.60
N ASP A 685 16.63 4.82 11.44
CA ASP A 685 15.55 3.93 11.06
C ASP A 685 16.09 2.79 10.18
N ILE A 686 15.86 1.55 10.60
CA ILE A 686 16.27 0.34 9.88
C ILE A 686 15.02 -0.45 9.52
N ASP A 687 14.41 -0.07 8.41
CA ASP A 687 13.20 -0.67 7.85
C ASP A 687 13.52 -1.71 6.76
N GLN A 688 12.49 -2.42 6.29
CA GLN A 688 12.59 -3.44 5.25
C GLN A 688 12.59 -2.87 3.82
N SER A 689 12.66 -1.55 3.64
CA SER A 689 12.71 -0.94 2.30
C SER A 689 14.00 -1.31 1.57
N PRO A 690 13.97 -1.48 0.23
CA PRO A 690 15.16 -1.82 -0.54
C PRO A 690 16.30 -0.82 -0.34
N ILE A 691 17.55 -1.32 -0.32
CA ILE A 691 18.77 -0.49 -0.20
C ILE A 691 19.09 0.33 -1.47
N GLY A 692 18.29 0.16 -2.51
CA GLY A 692 18.36 0.92 -3.76
C GLY A 692 17.26 0.53 -4.73
N ARG A 693 16.93 1.45 -5.63
CA ARG A 693 15.83 1.30 -6.61
C ARG A 693 16.30 0.87 -8.00
N THR A 694 17.59 0.78 -8.21
CA THR A 694 18.18 0.47 -9.52
C THR A 694 19.07 -0.76 -9.46
N PRO A 695 19.27 -1.49 -10.56
CA PRO A 695 20.20 -2.62 -10.64
C PRO A 695 21.67 -2.28 -10.31
N ARG A 696 22.02 -0.98 -10.30
CA ARG A 696 23.38 -0.50 -9.95
C ARG A 696 23.63 -0.49 -8.45
N SER A 697 22.58 -0.38 -7.64
CA SER A 697 22.70 -0.49 -6.19
C SER A 697 22.94 -1.95 -5.82
N ASN A 698 23.97 -2.19 -5.00
CA ASN A 698 24.33 -3.53 -4.54
C ASN A 698 24.96 -3.47 -3.14
N PRO A 699 25.16 -4.59 -2.44
CA PRO A 699 25.77 -4.65 -1.12
C PRO A 699 27.11 -3.89 -1.03
N ALA A 700 28.00 -4.06 -2.00
CA ALA A 700 29.31 -3.42 -1.99
C ALA A 700 29.24 -1.89 -2.09
N THR A 701 28.32 -1.36 -2.93
CA THR A 701 28.14 0.10 -3.06
C THR A 701 27.43 0.70 -1.86
N TYR A 702 26.41 0.03 -1.33
CA TYR A 702 25.64 0.51 -0.19
C TYR A 702 26.50 0.63 1.08
N THR A 703 27.33 -0.36 1.34
CA THR A 703 28.24 -0.40 2.50
C THR A 703 29.54 0.37 2.28
N SER A 704 29.70 1.02 1.13
CA SER A 704 30.92 1.74 0.73
C SER A 704 32.20 0.89 0.73
N VAL A 705 32.08 -0.43 0.71
CA VAL A 705 33.20 -1.36 0.54
C VAL A 705 33.78 -1.23 -0.87
N PHE A 706 32.90 -1.00 -1.85
CA PHE A 706 33.31 -0.87 -3.25
C PHE A 706 34.22 0.33 -3.51
N ASP A 707 34.11 1.39 -2.74
CA ASP A 707 35.01 2.53 -2.84
C ASP A 707 36.46 2.15 -2.49
N ASP A 708 36.63 1.36 -1.44
CA ASP A 708 37.95 0.88 -1.01
C ASP A 708 38.51 -0.17 -1.97
N ILE A 709 37.68 -1.01 -2.57
CA ILE A 709 38.06 -1.98 -3.60
C ILE A 709 38.55 -1.25 -4.84
N ARG A 710 37.84 -0.22 -5.29
CA ARG A 710 38.25 0.61 -6.46
C ARG A 710 39.59 1.33 -6.20
N ASP A 711 39.77 1.83 -4.98
CA ASP A 711 41.05 2.44 -4.59
C ASP A 711 42.20 1.41 -4.65
N LEU A 712 41.97 0.21 -4.17
CA LEU A 712 42.95 -0.88 -4.23
C LEU A 712 43.31 -1.24 -5.68
N PHE A 713 42.30 -1.40 -6.55
CA PHE A 713 42.56 -1.67 -7.97
C PHE A 713 43.37 -0.58 -8.66
N ALA A 714 43.12 0.71 -8.33
CA ALA A 714 43.88 1.83 -8.85
C ALA A 714 45.38 1.83 -8.39
N THR A 715 45.67 1.11 -7.29
CA THR A 715 47.07 0.98 -6.80
C THR A 715 47.86 -0.16 -7.45
N THR A 716 47.23 -1.04 -8.22
CA THR A 716 47.87 -2.16 -8.90
C THR A 716 48.89 -1.66 -9.92
N ASN A 717 49.97 -2.46 -10.17
CA ASN A 717 51.00 -2.07 -11.13
C ASN A 717 50.44 -1.85 -12.52
N GLU A 718 49.52 -2.68 -12.97
CA GLU A 718 48.91 -2.61 -14.29
C GLU A 718 48.02 -1.37 -14.45
N ALA A 719 47.22 -1.03 -13.43
CA ALA A 719 46.45 0.20 -13.43
C ALA A 719 47.32 1.45 -13.49
N LYS A 720 48.44 1.47 -12.76
CA LYS A 720 49.42 2.57 -12.78
C LYS A 720 50.10 2.70 -14.15
N LEU A 721 50.52 1.58 -14.78
CA LEU A 721 51.13 1.59 -16.11
C LEU A 721 50.18 2.15 -17.17
N ARG A 722 48.86 1.88 -17.05
CA ARG A 722 47.85 2.35 -17.99
C ARG A 722 47.29 3.73 -17.61
N GLY A 723 47.76 4.33 -16.51
CA GLY A 723 47.24 5.60 -15.99
C GLY A 723 45.79 5.55 -15.49
N TYR A 724 45.29 4.37 -15.10
CA TYR A 724 43.92 4.18 -14.62
C TYR A 724 43.74 4.67 -13.20
N LYS A 725 42.83 5.59 -13.02
CA LYS A 725 42.43 6.13 -11.72
C LYS A 725 41.21 5.39 -11.17
N LYS A 726 40.84 5.62 -9.89
CA LYS A 726 39.66 5.06 -9.21
C LYS A 726 38.37 5.10 -10.06
N GLY A 727 38.15 6.19 -10.82
CA GLY A 727 36.97 6.34 -11.68
C GLY A 727 36.85 5.27 -12.78
N ARG A 728 38.01 4.71 -13.28
CA ARG A 728 38.02 3.65 -14.29
C ARG A 728 37.30 2.37 -13.80
N PHE A 729 37.40 2.07 -12.52
CA PHE A 729 36.82 0.89 -11.89
C PHE A 729 35.38 1.10 -11.37
N SER A 730 34.74 2.20 -11.79
CA SER A 730 33.33 2.48 -11.48
C SER A 730 32.43 2.12 -12.66
N PHE A 731 31.43 1.29 -12.43
CA PHE A 731 30.39 1.00 -13.44
C PHE A 731 29.37 2.15 -13.60
N ASN A 732 29.44 3.19 -12.76
CA ASN A 732 28.56 4.37 -12.86
C ASN A 732 29.13 5.49 -13.73
N VAL A 733 30.45 5.47 -13.98
CA VAL A 733 31.18 6.55 -14.67
C VAL A 733 31.64 6.07 -16.04
N LYS A 734 31.56 6.95 -17.05
CA LYS A 734 32.12 6.67 -18.39
C LYS A 734 33.62 6.39 -18.32
N GLY A 735 34.10 5.53 -19.23
CA GLY A 735 35.50 5.19 -19.40
C GLY A 735 35.81 3.74 -19.04
N GLY A 736 35.32 3.18 -17.94
CA GLY A 736 35.57 1.77 -17.57
C GLY A 736 34.34 0.87 -17.67
N ARG A 737 33.15 1.43 -17.73
CA ARG A 737 31.91 0.68 -17.82
C ARG A 737 31.61 0.21 -19.25
N CYS A 738 30.79 -0.81 -19.37
CA CYS A 738 30.15 -1.16 -20.64
C CYS A 738 29.19 -0.05 -21.06
N GLU A 739 29.38 0.54 -22.22
CA GLU A 739 28.53 1.64 -22.70
C GLU A 739 27.19 1.14 -23.28
N ALA A 740 27.07 -0.13 -23.69
CA ALA A 740 25.83 -0.69 -24.20
C ALA A 740 24.75 -0.75 -23.07
N CYS A 741 25.11 -1.33 -21.94
CA CYS A 741 24.21 -1.35 -20.76
C CYS A 741 24.44 -0.18 -19.79
N LYS A 742 25.35 0.73 -20.11
CA LYS A 742 25.74 1.88 -19.27
C LYS A 742 26.14 1.48 -17.83
N GLY A 743 26.66 0.26 -17.66
CA GLY A 743 27.10 -0.30 -16.39
C GLY A 743 26.02 -1.06 -15.58
N ASP A 744 24.81 -1.24 -16.11
CA ASP A 744 23.75 -2.02 -15.44
C ASP A 744 24.02 -3.53 -15.46
N GLY A 745 24.78 -4.01 -16.46
CA GLY A 745 25.01 -5.44 -16.71
C GLY A 745 23.83 -6.15 -17.37
N ILE A 746 22.66 -5.55 -17.32
CA ILE A 746 21.40 -6.04 -17.87
C ILE A 746 20.73 -4.97 -18.74
N LEU A 747 19.91 -5.38 -19.67
CA LEU A 747 19.07 -4.53 -20.49
C LEU A 747 17.63 -4.71 -20.04
N LYS A 748 16.96 -3.60 -19.77
CA LYS A 748 15.53 -3.57 -19.46
C LYS A 748 14.75 -3.47 -20.77
N ILE A 749 13.90 -4.46 -21.04
CA ILE A 749 12.96 -4.45 -22.14
C ILE A 749 11.59 -4.08 -21.57
N GLU A 750 11.12 -2.87 -21.90
CA GLU A 750 9.82 -2.40 -21.45
C GLU A 750 8.69 -3.07 -22.26
N MET A 751 7.81 -3.73 -21.56
CA MET A 751 6.65 -4.44 -22.13
C MET A 751 5.38 -3.70 -21.73
N HIS A 752 4.74 -2.98 -22.65
CA HIS A 752 3.59 -2.09 -22.38
C HIS A 752 2.41 -2.75 -21.63
N PHE A 753 2.21 -4.07 -21.78
CA PHE A 753 1.09 -4.81 -21.17
C PHE A 753 1.53 -5.97 -20.28
N LEU A 754 2.84 -6.21 -20.18
CA LEU A 754 3.44 -7.28 -19.39
C LEU A 754 4.50 -6.71 -18.44
N PRO A 755 4.92 -7.44 -17.39
CA PRO A 755 6.06 -7.03 -16.57
C PRO A 755 7.32 -6.84 -17.43
N ASP A 756 8.12 -5.82 -17.11
CA ASP A 756 9.38 -5.56 -17.78
C ASP A 756 10.31 -6.79 -17.70
N VAL A 757 10.97 -7.13 -18.81
CA VAL A 757 11.91 -8.24 -18.87
C VAL A 757 13.33 -7.70 -18.76
N TYR A 758 14.14 -8.32 -17.92
CA TYR A 758 15.54 -8.00 -17.73
C TYR A 758 16.39 -9.12 -18.31
N VAL A 759 17.22 -8.79 -19.33
CA VAL A 759 18.12 -9.76 -19.98
C VAL A 759 19.56 -9.35 -19.76
N PRO A 760 20.52 -10.30 -19.60
CA PRO A 760 21.94 -9.98 -19.56
C PRO A 760 22.36 -9.18 -20.79
N CYS A 761 23.24 -8.22 -20.61
CA CYS A 761 23.80 -7.45 -21.73
C CYS A 761 24.65 -8.35 -22.64
N GLU A 762 24.35 -8.40 -23.93
CA GLU A 762 25.03 -9.24 -24.92
C GLU A 762 26.50 -8.88 -25.12
N ILE A 763 26.88 -7.64 -24.79
CA ILE A 763 28.27 -7.18 -24.98
C ILE A 763 29.15 -7.48 -23.78
N CYS A 764 28.67 -7.21 -22.56
CA CYS A 764 29.48 -7.44 -21.37
C CYS A 764 29.09 -8.73 -20.61
N HIS A 765 28.08 -9.46 -21.06
CA HIS A 765 27.60 -10.70 -20.47
C HIS A 765 27.38 -10.61 -18.95
N GLY A 766 26.87 -9.46 -18.47
CA GLY A 766 26.61 -9.19 -17.05
C GLY A 766 27.77 -8.56 -16.28
N SER A 767 29.00 -8.54 -16.81
CA SER A 767 30.20 -8.05 -16.10
C SER A 767 30.19 -6.55 -15.79
N ARG A 768 29.35 -5.73 -16.45
CA ARG A 768 29.20 -4.29 -16.28
C ARG A 768 30.35 -3.42 -16.81
N TYR A 769 31.49 -3.99 -17.16
CA TYR A 769 32.69 -3.29 -17.57
C TYR A 769 33.08 -3.57 -19.02
N ASN A 770 33.92 -2.73 -19.57
CA ASN A 770 34.60 -3.00 -20.84
C ASN A 770 35.80 -3.95 -20.66
N SER A 771 36.26 -4.55 -21.75
CA SER A 771 37.35 -5.54 -21.77
C SER A 771 38.66 -5.02 -21.17
N GLU A 772 39.03 -3.78 -21.46
CA GLU A 772 40.29 -3.20 -21.00
C GLU A 772 40.32 -2.99 -19.47
N THR A 773 39.16 -2.71 -18.84
CA THR A 773 39.09 -2.59 -17.39
C THR A 773 39.17 -3.98 -16.72
N LEU A 774 38.61 -5.02 -17.35
CA LEU A 774 38.63 -6.40 -16.84
C LEU A 774 40.04 -7.06 -16.94
N GLU A 775 40.95 -6.54 -17.77
CA GLU A 775 42.32 -7.01 -17.83
C GLU A 775 43.12 -6.70 -16.57
N VAL A 776 42.77 -5.62 -15.85
CA VAL A 776 43.43 -5.27 -14.59
C VAL A 776 42.98 -6.24 -13.50
N LYS A 777 43.90 -6.96 -12.88
CA LYS A 777 43.67 -7.99 -11.88
C LYS A 777 44.33 -7.68 -10.56
N TYR A 778 43.66 -8.04 -9.48
CA TYR A 778 44.21 -8.09 -8.11
C TYR A 778 44.17 -9.54 -7.63
N LYS A 779 45.32 -10.12 -7.26
CA LYS A 779 45.45 -11.56 -6.92
C LYS A 779 44.77 -12.49 -7.95
N GLY A 780 44.92 -12.17 -9.25
CA GLY A 780 44.34 -12.97 -10.34
C GLY A 780 42.86 -12.73 -10.65
N LYS A 781 42.14 -11.91 -9.89
CA LYS A 781 40.71 -11.60 -10.10
C LYS A 781 40.51 -10.20 -10.65
N SER A 782 39.65 -10.07 -11.64
CA SER A 782 39.18 -8.77 -12.18
C SER A 782 38.17 -8.12 -11.23
N ILE A 783 37.85 -6.84 -11.45
CA ILE A 783 36.85 -6.11 -10.64
C ILE A 783 35.43 -6.73 -10.75
N ALA A 784 35.06 -7.31 -11.89
CA ALA A 784 33.79 -8.00 -12.08
C ALA A 784 33.75 -9.31 -11.29
N GLU A 785 34.81 -10.13 -11.34
CA GLU A 785 34.91 -11.36 -10.57
C GLU A 785 34.89 -11.11 -9.05
N ILE A 786 35.35 -9.94 -8.58
CA ILE A 786 35.21 -9.52 -7.18
C ILE A 786 33.74 -9.25 -6.83
N LEU A 787 32.98 -8.62 -7.75
CA LEU A 787 31.54 -8.38 -7.51
C LEU A 787 30.73 -9.68 -7.50
N GLU A 788 31.19 -10.71 -8.16
CA GLU A 788 30.54 -12.04 -8.17
C GLU A 788 30.88 -12.87 -6.92
N MET A 789 31.90 -12.49 -6.15
CA MET A 789 32.22 -13.18 -4.91
C MET A 789 31.11 -13.04 -3.87
N THR A 790 30.92 -14.11 -3.08
CA THR A 790 30.15 -14.02 -1.84
C THR A 790 30.90 -13.16 -0.82
N VAL A 791 30.16 -12.64 0.17
CA VAL A 791 30.79 -11.91 1.29
C VAL A 791 31.77 -12.80 2.05
N ASP A 792 31.45 -14.09 2.23
CA ASP A 792 32.32 -15.06 2.89
C ASP A 792 33.65 -15.21 2.17
N ASP A 793 33.63 -15.46 0.85
CA ASP A 793 34.84 -15.56 0.03
C ASP A 793 35.64 -14.26 0.01
N ALA A 794 34.93 -13.13 -0.06
CA ALA A 794 35.55 -11.83 -0.08
C ALA A 794 36.26 -11.50 1.25
N VAL A 795 35.74 -11.92 2.42
CA VAL A 795 36.41 -11.77 3.71
C VAL A 795 37.76 -12.49 3.73
N GLU A 796 37.82 -13.71 3.17
CA GLU A 796 39.04 -14.47 3.05
C GLU A 796 40.01 -13.88 2.02
N PHE A 797 39.50 -13.50 0.86
CA PHE A 797 40.29 -12.92 -0.22
C PHE A 797 40.99 -11.62 0.19
N PHE A 798 40.32 -10.77 0.90
CA PHE A 798 40.81 -9.47 1.39
C PHE A 798 41.40 -9.51 2.82
N GLN A 799 41.71 -10.67 3.36
CA GLN A 799 42.25 -10.76 4.74
C GLN A 799 43.51 -9.91 4.97
N ALA A 800 44.33 -9.67 3.93
CA ALA A 800 45.50 -8.81 4.00
C ALA A 800 45.21 -7.31 3.87
N VAL A 801 43.95 -6.90 3.67
CA VAL A 801 43.51 -5.51 3.54
C VAL A 801 42.53 -5.17 4.66
N PRO A 802 43.02 -4.74 5.85
CA PRO A 802 42.19 -4.61 7.07
C PRO A 802 40.98 -3.72 6.89
N LYS A 803 41.09 -2.66 6.09
CA LYS A 803 39.99 -1.72 5.86
C LYS A 803 38.80 -2.37 5.13
N ILE A 804 39.07 -3.18 4.09
CA ILE A 804 38.06 -3.91 3.32
C ILE A 804 37.52 -5.05 4.19
N LYS A 805 38.42 -5.85 4.78
CA LYS A 805 38.04 -6.99 5.63
C LYS A 805 37.08 -6.58 6.75
N ARG A 806 37.35 -5.48 7.48
CA ARG A 806 36.47 -5.01 8.56
C ARG A 806 35.07 -4.73 8.09
N LYS A 807 34.90 -4.08 6.94
CA LYS A 807 33.58 -3.77 6.38
C LYS A 807 32.84 -5.03 5.91
N LEU A 808 33.53 -5.95 5.27
CA LEU A 808 32.96 -7.23 4.87
C LEU A 808 32.58 -8.09 6.08
N GLN A 809 33.37 -8.07 7.15
CA GLN A 809 33.09 -8.78 8.36
C GLN A 809 31.77 -8.33 9.02
N THR A 810 31.44 -7.03 8.99
CA THR A 810 30.14 -6.57 9.53
C THR A 810 28.96 -7.10 8.73
N ILE A 811 29.11 -7.31 7.43
CA ILE A 811 28.07 -7.91 6.58
C ILE A 811 27.93 -9.41 6.92
N LYS A 812 29.03 -10.10 7.13
CA LYS A 812 29.05 -11.50 7.58
C LYS A 812 28.42 -11.65 8.96
N ASP A 813 28.73 -10.77 9.91
CA ASP A 813 28.25 -10.80 11.28
C ASP A 813 26.72 -10.71 11.37
N VAL A 814 26.06 -9.97 10.46
CA VAL A 814 24.61 -9.92 10.38
C VAL A 814 23.98 -11.10 9.63
N GLY A 815 24.75 -12.15 9.34
CA GLY A 815 24.26 -13.37 8.69
C GLY A 815 24.07 -13.26 7.18
N LEU A 816 24.76 -12.32 6.50
CA LEU A 816 24.68 -12.13 5.04
C LEU A 816 25.94 -12.60 4.30
N GLY A 817 26.64 -13.58 4.86
CA GLY A 817 27.88 -14.13 4.27
C GLY A 817 27.67 -14.75 2.89
N TYR A 818 26.50 -15.31 2.61
CA TYR A 818 26.14 -15.96 1.35
C TYR A 818 25.79 -14.99 0.22
N VAL A 819 25.53 -13.71 0.50
CA VAL A 819 25.13 -12.72 -0.49
C VAL A 819 26.33 -12.31 -1.34
N THR A 820 26.18 -12.19 -2.67
CA THR A 820 27.27 -11.72 -3.53
C THR A 820 27.42 -10.19 -3.45
N LEU A 821 28.64 -9.69 -3.56
CA LEU A 821 28.94 -8.26 -3.44
C LEU A 821 28.24 -7.40 -4.48
N GLY A 822 28.08 -7.94 -5.69
CA GLY A 822 27.44 -7.27 -6.82
C GLY A 822 25.97 -7.56 -7.00
N GLN A 823 25.33 -8.33 -6.11
CA GLN A 823 23.91 -8.67 -6.18
C GLN A 823 23.05 -7.40 -6.26
N SER A 824 22.11 -7.35 -7.20
CA SER A 824 21.22 -6.19 -7.32
C SER A 824 20.41 -5.97 -6.05
N ALA A 825 20.32 -4.71 -5.61
CA ALA A 825 19.47 -4.35 -4.46
C ALA A 825 17.99 -4.74 -4.63
N THR A 826 17.53 -4.84 -5.88
CA THR A 826 16.14 -5.19 -6.21
C THR A 826 15.84 -6.69 -6.04
N THR A 827 16.86 -7.54 -5.94
CA THR A 827 16.73 -8.99 -5.73
C THR A 827 16.87 -9.40 -4.26
N LEU A 828 17.26 -8.47 -3.38
CA LEU A 828 17.33 -8.73 -1.94
C LEU A 828 15.93 -8.79 -1.35
N SER A 829 15.70 -9.74 -0.44
CA SER A 829 14.49 -9.77 0.39
C SER A 829 14.45 -8.57 1.35
N GLY A 830 13.27 -8.24 1.89
CA GLY A 830 13.12 -7.15 2.86
C GLY A 830 14.02 -7.33 4.08
N GLY A 831 14.10 -8.55 4.62
CA GLY A 831 14.98 -8.88 5.75
C GLY A 831 16.48 -8.78 5.43
N GLU A 832 16.90 -9.17 4.21
CA GLU A 832 18.28 -8.99 3.75
C GLU A 832 18.64 -7.52 3.58
N ALA A 833 17.73 -6.72 3.01
CA ALA A 833 17.91 -5.27 2.89
C ALA A 833 18.05 -4.60 4.26
N GLN A 834 17.22 -4.99 5.23
CA GLN A 834 17.26 -4.48 6.59
C GLN A 834 18.57 -4.83 7.29
N ARG A 835 19.01 -6.08 7.20
CA ARG A 835 20.31 -6.52 7.77
C ARG A 835 21.50 -5.83 7.08
N MET A 836 21.40 -5.54 5.78
CA MET A 836 22.42 -4.79 5.06
C MET A 836 22.54 -3.35 5.58
N LYS A 837 21.39 -2.70 5.90
CA LYS A 837 21.36 -1.38 6.56
C LYS A 837 22.03 -1.43 7.94
N LEU A 838 21.71 -2.46 8.73
CA LEU A 838 22.33 -2.68 10.03
C LEU A 838 23.85 -2.86 9.92
N ALA A 839 24.34 -3.68 8.96
CA ALA A 839 25.76 -3.84 8.70
C ALA A 839 26.46 -2.53 8.35
N SER A 840 25.80 -1.67 7.56
CA SER A 840 26.34 -0.34 7.21
C SER A 840 26.48 0.57 8.43
N GLU A 841 25.53 0.53 9.35
CA GLU A 841 25.62 1.33 10.59
C GLU A 841 26.68 0.80 11.57
N LEU A 842 26.86 -0.51 11.67
CA LEU A 842 27.92 -1.12 12.49
C LEU A 842 29.34 -0.76 12.04
N GLN A 843 29.52 -0.33 10.79
CA GLN A 843 30.82 0.13 10.27
C GLN A 843 31.21 1.51 10.79
N ARG A 844 30.23 2.29 11.25
CA ARG A 844 30.44 3.65 11.74
C ARG A 844 30.94 3.64 13.17
N VAL A 845 31.66 4.66 13.56
CA VAL A 845 32.07 4.88 14.95
C VAL A 845 30.81 5.23 15.74
N SER A 846 30.51 4.43 16.76
CA SER A 846 29.40 4.70 17.68
C SER A 846 29.73 5.88 18.59
N THR A 847 28.79 6.81 18.74
CA THR A 847 28.85 7.90 19.74
C THR A 847 28.34 7.47 21.11
N GLY A 848 27.61 6.34 21.18
CA GLY A 848 26.95 5.83 22.37
C GLY A 848 25.61 6.51 22.70
N ASN A 849 25.17 7.46 21.89
CA ASN A 849 23.93 8.23 22.08
C ASN A 849 22.98 8.16 20.86
N THR A 850 23.07 7.09 20.08
CA THR A 850 22.20 6.88 18.92
C THR A 850 20.95 6.09 19.31
N PHE A 851 19.78 6.54 18.80
CA PHE A 851 18.52 5.83 18.95
C PHE A 851 18.20 5.05 17.65
N TYR A 852 18.26 3.74 17.73
CA TYR A 852 17.94 2.83 16.62
C TYR A 852 16.49 2.37 16.70
N VAL A 853 15.78 2.40 15.57
CA VAL A 853 14.44 1.84 15.43
C VAL A 853 14.48 0.74 14.39
N LEU A 854 14.06 -0.46 14.74
CA LEU A 854 13.97 -1.63 13.86
C LEU A 854 12.53 -2.14 13.83
N ASP A 855 12.01 -2.38 12.64
CA ASP A 855 10.66 -2.89 12.44
C ASP A 855 10.73 -4.35 11.98
N GLU A 856 10.29 -5.28 12.86
CA GLU A 856 10.27 -6.74 12.66
C GLU A 856 11.60 -7.30 12.08
N PRO A 857 12.74 -7.10 12.76
CA PRO A 857 14.04 -7.48 12.21
C PRO A 857 14.27 -9.00 12.10
N THR A 858 13.40 -9.83 12.68
CA THR A 858 13.48 -11.30 12.63
C THR A 858 12.74 -11.91 11.44
N THR A 859 12.11 -11.10 10.61
CA THR A 859 11.35 -11.55 9.44
C THR A 859 12.20 -12.43 8.52
N GLY A 860 11.74 -13.66 8.25
CA GLY A 860 12.42 -14.61 7.35
C GLY A 860 13.70 -15.23 7.92
N LEU A 861 13.91 -15.17 9.23
CA LEU A 861 15.07 -15.70 9.89
C LEU A 861 14.80 -17.04 10.60
N HIS A 862 15.70 -17.98 10.40
CA HIS A 862 15.79 -19.17 11.23
C HIS A 862 16.27 -18.78 12.65
N THR A 863 15.91 -19.56 13.67
CA THR A 863 16.26 -19.30 15.08
C THR A 863 17.77 -19.10 15.31
N ASP A 864 18.63 -19.79 14.56
CA ASP A 864 20.09 -19.58 14.62
C ASP A 864 20.52 -18.20 14.06
N ASP A 865 19.86 -17.74 13.01
CA ASP A 865 20.11 -16.40 12.46
C ASP A 865 19.60 -15.31 13.43
N ILE A 866 18.50 -15.57 14.17
CA ILE A 866 17.99 -14.69 15.24
C ILE A 866 19.00 -14.58 16.37
N ALA A 867 19.62 -15.70 16.79
CA ALA A 867 20.66 -15.68 17.82
C ALA A 867 21.82 -14.74 17.42
N ARG A 868 22.30 -14.84 16.18
CA ARG A 868 23.36 -13.96 15.66
C ARG A 868 22.91 -12.49 15.58
N LEU A 869 21.68 -12.25 15.16
CA LEU A 869 21.12 -10.89 15.13
C LEU A 869 21.08 -10.29 16.53
N LEU A 870 20.67 -11.05 17.55
CA LEU A 870 20.64 -10.61 18.95
C LEU A 870 22.02 -10.26 19.48
N GLU A 871 23.07 -11.02 19.12
CA GLU A 871 24.46 -10.66 19.45
C GLU A 871 24.84 -9.29 18.89
N VAL A 872 24.43 -9.00 17.65
CA VAL A 872 24.68 -7.71 16.99
C VAL A 872 23.92 -6.57 17.67
N LEU A 873 22.62 -6.77 17.99
CA LEU A 873 21.83 -5.77 18.69
C LEU A 873 22.37 -5.48 20.09
N ASN A 874 22.80 -6.53 20.82
CA ASN A 874 23.42 -6.39 22.12
C ASN A 874 24.74 -5.60 22.05
N ARG A 875 25.60 -5.82 21.06
CA ARG A 875 26.82 -5.01 20.84
C ARG A 875 26.51 -3.52 20.64
N LEU A 876 25.40 -3.19 19.93
CA LEU A 876 24.95 -1.80 19.80
C LEU A 876 24.56 -1.19 21.14
N VAL A 877 23.79 -1.93 21.95
CA VAL A 877 23.38 -1.47 23.29
C VAL A 877 24.58 -1.34 24.23
N GLU A 878 25.50 -2.31 24.24
CA GLU A 878 26.74 -2.28 25.02
C GLU A 878 27.63 -1.08 24.66
N SER A 879 27.58 -0.62 23.43
CA SER A 879 28.23 0.62 22.99
C SER A 879 27.52 1.88 23.47
N GLY A 880 26.48 1.76 24.30
CA GLY A 880 25.73 2.86 24.92
C GLY A 880 24.48 3.30 24.21
N ASN A 881 24.17 2.78 23.02
CA ASN A 881 23.02 3.18 22.22
C ASN A 881 21.72 2.61 22.76
N THR A 882 20.61 3.22 22.35
CA THR A 882 19.26 2.69 22.58
C THR A 882 18.79 1.96 21.32
N VAL A 883 18.30 0.73 21.49
CA VAL A 883 17.76 -0.07 20.39
C VAL A 883 16.30 -0.38 20.68
N LEU A 884 15.39 0.18 19.88
CA LEU A 884 13.96 -0.11 19.97
C LEU A 884 13.57 -1.01 18.80
N VAL A 885 12.97 -2.15 19.11
CA VAL A 885 12.49 -3.12 18.11
C VAL A 885 10.98 -3.29 18.21
N ILE A 886 10.28 -3.27 17.08
CA ILE A 886 8.90 -3.76 17.00
C ILE A 886 9.01 -5.25 16.72
N GLU A 887 8.47 -6.11 17.58
CA GLU A 887 8.66 -7.54 17.45
C GLU A 887 7.48 -8.38 17.93
N HIS A 888 7.38 -9.58 17.34
CA HIS A 888 6.45 -10.64 17.72
C HIS A 888 7.17 -11.93 18.12
N ASN A 889 8.44 -12.06 17.75
CA ASN A 889 9.24 -13.24 18.05
C ASN A 889 9.57 -13.32 19.55
N LEU A 890 9.14 -14.39 20.22
CA LEU A 890 9.31 -14.56 21.66
C LEU A 890 10.78 -14.66 22.07
N ASP A 891 11.67 -15.14 21.21
CA ASP A 891 13.10 -15.23 21.51
C ASP A 891 13.73 -13.83 21.63
N VAL A 892 13.33 -12.90 20.80
CA VAL A 892 13.75 -11.49 20.93
C VAL A 892 13.10 -10.83 22.14
N ILE A 893 11.80 -11.04 22.32
CA ILE A 893 11.04 -10.39 23.41
C ILE A 893 11.58 -10.84 24.79
N LYS A 894 11.87 -12.15 24.98
CA LYS A 894 12.42 -12.66 26.25
C LYS A 894 13.83 -12.15 26.54
N THR A 895 14.59 -11.72 25.51
CA THR A 895 15.94 -11.19 25.68
C THR A 895 15.98 -9.67 25.85
N ALA A 896 14.88 -8.95 25.63
CA ALA A 896 14.78 -7.49 25.77
C ALA A 896 14.97 -7.05 27.24
N ASP A 897 15.54 -5.87 27.44
CA ASP A 897 15.68 -5.26 28.78
C ASP A 897 14.36 -4.63 29.26
N TYR A 898 13.55 -4.16 28.32
CA TYR A 898 12.27 -3.50 28.59
C TYR A 898 11.25 -3.77 27.50
N ILE A 899 10.00 -3.95 27.87
CA ILE A 899 8.89 -4.21 26.96
C ILE A 899 7.84 -3.11 27.10
N ILE A 900 7.26 -2.73 25.97
CA ILE A 900 6.05 -1.92 25.86
C ILE A 900 5.02 -2.75 25.10
N ASP A 901 4.03 -3.27 25.81
CA ASP A 901 3.01 -4.15 25.22
C ASP A 901 1.73 -3.36 24.88
N MET A 902 1.37 -3.38 23.59
CA MET A 902 0.24 -2.63 23.04
C MET A 902 -0.96 -3.55 22.87
N GLY A 903 -2.15 -3.04 23.16
CA GLY A 903 -3.37 -3.84 23.06
C GLY A 903 -4.62 -3.09 23.55
N PRO A 904 -5.58 -3.85 24.15
CA PRO A 904 -5.60 -5.31 24.27
C PRO A 904 -5.90 -6.05 22.96
N GLU A 905 -6.64 -5.42 22.03
CA GLU A 905 -7.03 -5.97 20.75
C GLU A 905 -6.45 -5.16 19.56
N GLY A 906 -6.79 -5.54 18.33
CA GLY A 906 -6.48 -4.77 17.13
C GLY A 906 -7.54 -3.72 16.80
N GLY A 907 -7.22 -2.75 15.95
CA GLY A 907 -8.13 -1.72 15.45
C GLY A 907 -8.73 -0.83 16.54
N SER A 908 -10.03 -0.63 16.54
CA SER A 908 -10.76 0.21 17.51
C SER A 908 -10.69 -0.33 18.94
N GLY A 909 -10.55 -1.65 19.12
CA GLY A 909 -10.34 -2.31 20.41
C GLY A 909 -8.92 -2.19 20.96
N GLY A 910 -7.97 -1.69 20.16
CA GLY A 910 -6.56 -1.50 20.52
C GLY A 910 -6.21 -0.07 20.90
N GLY A 911 -4.97 0.29 20.65
CA GLY A 911 -4.47 1.66 20.80
C GLY A 911 -4.18 2.09 22.23
N LEU A 912 -3.95 1.15 23.12
CA LEU A 912 -3.58 1.39 24.53
C LEU A 912 -2.27 0.66 24.87
N VAL A 913 -1.55 1.15 25.87
CA VAL A 913 -0.46 0.39 26.52
C VAL A 913 -1.08 -0.49 27.58
N VAL A 914 -0.90 -1.80 27.46
CA VAL A 914 -1.45 -2.82 28.38
C VAL A 914 -0.48 -3.11 29.51
N ALA A 915 0.82 -3.21 29.18
CA ALA A 915 1.86 -3.48 30.15
C ALA A 915 3.17 -2.82 29.71
N THR A 916 3.99 -2.45 30.69
CA THR A 916 5.36 -1.99 30.51
C THR A 916 6.24 -2.58 31.61
N GLY A 917 7.51 -2.81 31.34
CA GLY A 917 8.45 -3.34 32.31
C GLY A 917 9.40 -4.37 31.72
N THR A 918 10.08 -5.12 32.56
CA THR A 918 10.90 -6.26 32.15
C THR A 918 10.03 -7.40 31.62
N PRO A 919 10.55 -8.34 30.83
CA PRO A 919 9.81 -9.52 30.39
C PRO A 919 9.14 -10.29 31.54
N GLU A 920 9.82 -10.37 32.68
CA GLU A 920 9.33 -11.03 33.89
C GLU A 920 8.13 -10.32 34.51
N GLU A 921 8.14 -8.99 34.52
CA GLU A 921 7.04 -8.14 35.01
C GLU A 921 5.83 -8.21 34.06
N VAL A 922 6.04 -8.07 32.76
CA VAL A 922 4.97 -8.16 31.75
C VAL A 922 4.32 -9.54 31.76
N ALA A 923 5.08 -10.61 32.00
CA ALA A 923 4.55 -11.97 32.16
C ALA A 923 3.57 -12.13 33.34
N GLN A 924 3.57 -11.22 34.32
CA GLN A 924 2.62 -11.25 35.45
C GLN A 924 1.29 -10.52 35.16
N VAL A 925 1.22 -9.72 34.09
CA VAL A 925 0.04 -8.92 33.74
C VAL A 925 -1.00 -9.80 33.05
N GLU A 926 -2.13 -10.07 33.68
CA GLU A 926 -3.19 -10.95 33.15
C GLU A 926 -3.81 -10.44 31.85
N GLY A 927 -3.88 -9.13 31.66
CA GLY A 927 -4.42 -8.51 30.44
C GLY A 927 -3.49 -8.54 29.23
N SER A 928 -2.22 -8.91 29.38
CA SER A 928 -1.21 -8.97 28.33
C SER A 928 -1.22 -10.34 27.64
N PHE A 929 -1.62 -10.39 26.37
CA PHE A 929 -1.47 -11.62 25.58
C PHE A 929 0.00 -11.98 25.40
N THR A 930 0.87 -11.02 25.13
CA THR A 930 2.32 -11.23 25.07
C THR A 930 2.84 -11.84 26.39
N GLY A 931 2.39 -11.32 27.53
CA GLY A 931 2.75 -11.84 28.86
C GLY A 931 2.35 -13.30 29.06
N GLN A 932 1.17 -13.72 28.58
CA GLN A 932 0.70 -15.10 28.66
C GLN A 932 1.63 -16.08 27.92
N TYR A 933 2.12 -15.71 26.74
CA TYR A 933 3.07 -16.54 25.98
C TYR A 933 4.47 -16.47 26.56
N LEU A 934 4.92 -15.31 27.09
CA LEU A 934 6.21 -15.18 27.78
C LEU A 934 6.32 -16.10 29.00
N LYS A 935 5.26 -16.31 29.74
CA LYS A 935 5.25 -17.26 30.87
C LYS A 935 5.73 -18.66 30.50
N LYS A 936 5.47 -19.08 29.25
CA LYS A 936 5.86 -20.42 28.77
C LYS A 936 7.38 -20.50 28.53
N VAL A 937 7.95 -19.45 27.94
CA VAL A 937 9.36 -19.43 27.51
C VAL A 937 10.33 -18.94 28.60
N LEU A 938 9.87 -18.19 29.60
CA LEU A 938 10.66 -17.74 30.73
C LEU A 938 10.84 -18.83 31.80
N LYS A 939 10.02 -19.88 31.81
CA LYS A 939 10.10 -21.03 32.72
C LYS A 939 10.99 -22.15 32.19
N GLN A 940 11.41 -22.11 30.97
CA GLN A 940 12.36 -23.02 30.34
C GLN A 940 13.80 -22.57 30.59
#